data_91892c2f79d366b1e744f2af4fda7d14
#
_entry.id   91892c2f79d366b1e744f2af4fda7d14
#
_cell.length_a   1.000
_cell.length_b   1.000
_cell.length_c   1.000
_cell.angle_alpha   90.00
_cell.angle_beta   90.00
_cell.angle_gamma   90.00
#
_symmetry.space_group_name_H-M   'P 1'
#
loop_
_entity.id
_entity.type
_entity.pdbx_description
1 polymer ?
#
loop_
_entity_poly.entity_id
_entity_poly.type
_entity_poly.pdbx_seq_one_letter_code
_entity_poly.pdbx_strand_id
1 'polypeptide(L)'
;MNLRKNFLANAVACAVAGITVTAQSQELTKSLAPVIVTADPFGASENAMILAPAKVLSGNELRNKLGSSLGDTLGSELGVSASEFSTGASRPIIRGLEGPRVKILQNGMSTGDLSAISNDHAVGSGMMSATQIEILRGPAALLYGSGAIGGLVNIVNGRIPTVLEPRATGEAELRYSTVDQGTGLSFSADRSAGNIGLHVDGNVMNAGDYRIPGSSAVDSSNALNDTGKLGFSRNRENNIALGSSLIQDWGYIGASLSQLNKVYGIHGRDELAKIDLAQTRFDVDSYIKSPFAGFEGLRVKLGQTDYRHTELEDGTQPHVRFSNKAFESRWELTHLPIAGWRGKVGLQTEHSTVQALNLEGEDPTVPRTRSQSTAGFIVEERDFGDLRINVGGRFESVSRSPLDNTKRSFNLGSYSAGALWSFIPGYGLGATASVAQRAPTAEELYSGGPHHPTETYDIGDPNLKKETSKNIDISLQKTTEAFRWKANVFQNKVKNFVYGSLSPAVQGIADGMEFDRTFTQADATLRGAEAELSYNYYDPGWFGRIFADTTRGTLDNLGNLPLQPTTRKGLSFGYQDAQWRSSLSVLHADRHTRIASTSISEETPTSAYTRVDASINYVQRYGTTDVTWFLLARNLLNEEIRLSTSLLKDYVPQPGRNFIVGLRTRF
;
A
#
# COMPACT_ATOMS: atom_id res chain seq x y z
N MET A 1 -5.47 14.73 -32.35
CA MET A 1 -4.63 14.70 -31.12
C MET A 1 -4.53 16.03 -30.38
N ASN A 2 -5.02 17.15 -30.91
CA ASN A 2 -4.92 18.49 -30.28
C ASN A 2 -6.16 18.97 -29.50
N LEU A 3 -7.31 18.30 -29.57
CA LEU A 3 -8.52 18.72 -28.83
C LEU A 3 -8.55 18.32 -27.34
N ARG A 4 -7.82 17.26 -26.95
CA ARG A 4 -7.77 16.80 -25.55
C ARG A 4 -6.91 17.67 -24.62
N LYS A 5 -5.91 18.38 -25.15
CA LYS A 5 -5.03 19.26 -24.36
C LYS A 5 -5.71 20.56 -23.92
N ASN A 6 -6.67 21.05 -24.70
CA ASN A 6 -7.32 22.33 -24.42
C ASN A 6 -8.48 22.22 -23.42
N PHE A 7 -9.07 21.03 -23.24
CA PHE A 7 -10.21 20.85 -22.32
C PHE A 7 -9.78 20.89 -20.84
N LEU A 8 -8.62 20.28 -20.51
CA LEU A 8 -8.10 20.30 -19.14
C LEU A 8 -7.53 21.68 -18.74
N ALA A 9 -6.87 22.38 -19.65
CA ALA A 9 -6.37 23.74 -19.38
C ALA A 9 -7.49 24.73 -19.11
N ASN A 10 -8.62 24.63 -19.82
CA ASN A 10 -9.78 25.49 -19.61
C ASN A 10 -10.58 25.15 -18.35
N ALA A 11 -10.66 23.88 -17.95
CA ALA A 11 -11.31 23.47 -16.69
C ALA A 11 -10.56 23.97 -15.46
N VAL A 12 -9.22 23.98 -15.50
CA VAL A 12 -8.37 24.50 -14.42
C VAL A 12 -8.44 26.03 -14.35
N ALA A 13 -8.50 26.73 -15.48
CA ALA A 13 -8.64 28.19 -15.52
C ALA A 13 -10.01 28.65 -14.96
N CYS A 14 -11.08 27.89 -15.17
CA CYS A 14 -12.41 28.20 -14.61
C CYS A 14 -12.47 27.93 -13.08
N ALA A 15 -11.74 26.96 -12.55
CA ALA A 15 -11.70 26.69 -11.12
C ALA A 15 -10.93 27.76 -10.33
N VAL A 16 -9.93 28.40 -10.95
CA VAL A 16 -9.11 29.45 -10.31
C VAL A 16 -9.75 30.83 -10.42
N ALA A 17 -10.56 31.10 -11.44
CA ALA A 17 -11.17 32.42 -11.68
C ALA A 17 -12.42 32.73 -10.85
N GLY A 18 -12.95 31.77 -10.09
CA GLY A 18 -14.20 31.91 -9.30
C GLY A 18 -14.03 32.42 -7.87
N ILE A 19 -12.81 32.72 -7.41
CA ILE A 19 -12.54 33.04 -5.99
C ILE A 19 -12.35 34.55 -5.81
N THR A 20 -13.44 35.30 -5.75
CA THR A 20 -13.47 36.64 -5.14
C THR A 20 -14.00 36.51 -3.71
N VAL A 21 -13.14 36.70 -2.71
CA VAL A 21 -13.45 36.54 -1.29
C VAL A 21 -13.45 37.91 -0.60
N THR A 22 -14.57 38.24 0.05
CA THR A 22 -14.64 39.29 1.07
C THR A 22 -14.22 38.73 2.42
N ALA A 23 -13.16 39.29 3.01
CA ALA A 23 -12.59 38.84 4.26
C ALA A 23 -13.40 39.29 5.47
N GLN A 24 -13.81 38.35 6.32
CA GLN A 24 -14.17 38.60 7.72
C GLN A 24 -13.42 37.57 8.58
N SER A 25 -12.59 38.08 9.50
CA SER A 25 -11.79 37.27 10.41
C SER A 25 -12.63 36.74 11.56
N GLN A 26 -12.72 35.43 11.71
CA GLN A 26 -13.07 34.76 12.96
C GLN A 26 -11.96 33.73 13.28
N GLU A 27 -11.29 33.93 14.41
CA GLU A 27 -10.37 32.93 14.97
C GLU A 27 -11.17 31.71 15.40
N LEU A 28 -10.99 30.63 14.68
CA LEU A 28 -11.38 29.30 15.10
C LEU A 28 -10.10 28.44 15.12
N THR A 29 -9.53 28.24 16.31
CA THR A 29 -8.62 27.13 16.58
C THR A 29 -9.40 25.82 16.35
N LYS A 30 -9.47 25.34 15.11
CA LYS A 30 -9.92 23.99 14.82
C LYS A 30 -8.85 23.05 15.38
N SER A 31 -9.11 22.45 16.55
CA SER A 31 -8.48 21.21 16.92
C SER A 31 -8.66 20.24 15.77
N LEU A 32 -7.58 19.74 15.18
CA LEU A 32 -7.65 18.71 14.14
C LEU A 32 -8.44 17.53 14.72
N ALA A 33 -9.51 17.13 14.04
CA ALA A 33 -10.24 15.95 14.44
C ALA A 33 -9.27 14.77 14.53
N PRO A 34 -9.40 13.90 15.53
CA PRO A 34 -8.50 12.74 15.66
C PRO A 34 -8.59 11.89 14.40
N VAL A 35 -7.43 11.50 13.86
CA VAL A 35 -7.34 10.62 12.70
C VAL A 35 -7.84 9.23 13.12
N ILE A 36 -8.90 8.77 12.49
CA ILE A 36 -9.53 7.46 12.77
C ILE A 36 -8.94 6.44 11.79
N VAL A 37 -8.53 5.30 12.32
CA VAL A 37 -8.11 4.13 11.53
C VAL A 37 -9.38 3.45 10.98
N THR A 38 -9.69 3.68 9.71
CA THR A 38 -10.95 3.20 9.11
C THR A 38 -10.95 1.69 8.88
N ALA A 39 -9.78 1.08 8.73
CA ALA A 39 -9.61 -0.37 8.66
C ALA A 39 -9.53 -1.05 10.04
N ASP A 40 -9.47 -0.31 11.15
CA ASP A 40 -9.64 -0.89 12.47
C ASP A 40 -11.13 -1.20 12.72
N PRO A 41 -11.49 -2.43 13.14
CA PRO A 41 -12.88 -2.83 13.32
C PRO A 41 -13.64 -1.98 14.33
N PHE A 42 -12.95 -1.38 15.29
CA PHE A 42 -13.52 -0.58 16.37
C PHE A 42 -13.33 0.93 16.20
N GLY A 43 -12.71 1.35 15.09
CA GLY A 43 -12.49 2.77 14.76
C GLY A 43 -11.55 3.48 15.73
N ALA A 44 -10.49 2.79 16.18
CA ALA A 44 -9.49 3.39 17.07
C ALA A 44 -8.83 4.61 16.41
N SER A 45 -8.54 5.66 17.19
CA SER A 45 -7.71 6.77 16.71
C SER A 45 -6.23 6.35 16.72
N GLU A 46 -5.42 6.94 15.82
CA GLU A 46 -3.97 6.69 15.75
C GLU A 46 -3.27 6.86 17.11
N ASN A 47 -3.77 7.76 17.95
CA ASN A 47 -3.21 8.08 19.27
C ASN A 47 -3.80 7.24 20.41
N ALA A 48 -4.77 6.36 20.13
CA ALA A 48 -5.31 5.46 21.15
C ALA A 48 -4.30 4.35 21.48
N MET A 49 -4.38 3.83 22.69
CA MET A 49 -3.74 2.56 23.01
C MET A 49 -4.45 1.47 22.21
N ILE A 50 -3.79 0.94 21.19
CA ILE A 50 -4.30 -0.10 20.32
C ILE A 50 -3.48 -1.37 20.48
N LEU A 51 -4.18 -2.48 20.37
CA LEU A 51 -3.61 -3.81 20.53
C LEU A 51 -2.77 -4.20 19.31
N ALA A 52 -3.22 -3.81 18.11
CA ALA A 52 -2.51 -4.07 16.87
C ALA A 52 -1.66 -2.87 16.46
N PRO A 53 -0.38 -3.06 16.12
CA PRO A 53 0.43 -1.97 15.59
C PRO A 53 -0.21 -1.37 14.34
N ALA A 54 -0.63 -0.13 14.41
CA ALA A 54 -1.12 0.63 13.27
C ALA A 54 -0.28 1.88 13.07
N LYS A 55 -0.15 2.31 11.81
CA LYS A 55 0.39 3.61 11.42
C LYS A 55 -0.58 4.23 10.40
N VAL A 56 -0.89 5.48 10.61
CA VAL A 56 -1.73 6.26 9.69
C VAL A 56 -0.92 7.43 9.15
N LEU A 57 -0.88 7.55 7.84
CA LEU A 57 -0.37 8.73 7.15
C LEU A 57 -1.55 9.55 6.65
N SER A 58 -1.62 10.82 7.04
CA SER A 58 -2.68 11.74 6.61
C SER A 58 -2.17 13.18 6.56
N GLY A 59 -2.94 14.09 5.98
CA GLY A 59 -2.64 15.51 5.93
C GLY A 59 -1.25 15.82 5.37
N ASN A 60 -0.51 16.74 5.99
CA ASN A 60 0.81 17.15 5.52
C ASN A 60 1.86 16.03 5.62
N GLU A 61 1.74 15.11 6.60
CA GLU A 61 2.66 13.97 6.69
C GLU A 61 2.55 13.08 5.46
N LEU A 62 1.34 12.71 5.05
CA LEU A 62 1.11 11.95 3.82
C LEU A 62 1.62 12.73 2.60
N ARG A 63 1.20 14.00 2.44
CA ARG A 63 1.55 14.82 1.28
C ARG A 63 3.05 14.99 1.07
N ASN A 64 3.82 15.13 2.16
CA ASN A 64 5.28 15.24 2.10
C ASN A 64 5.97 13.90 1.78
N LYS A 65 5.33 12.77 2.10
CA LYS A 65 5.86 11.42 1.83
C LYS A 65 5.41 10.84 0.50
N LEU A 66 4.38 11.39 -0.14
CA LEU A 66 3.88 10.88 -1.42
C LEU A 66 5.01 10.71 -2.42
N GLY A 67 5.19 9.46 -2.85
CA GLY A 67 6.10 9.04 -3.90
C GLY A 67 5.35 8.70 -5.19
N SER A 68 6.07 8.12 -6.12
CA SER A 68 5.53 7.67 -7.42
C SER A 68 4.74 6.35 -7.32
N SER A 69 4.90 5.62 -6.21
CA SER A 69 4.26 4.34 -5.93
C SER A 69 3.92 4.20 -4.45
N LEU A 70 3.15 3.17 -4.11
CA LEU A 70 2.79 2.87 -2.72
C LEU A 70 4.01 2.44 -1.90
N GLY A 71 4.90 1.65 -2.49
CA GLY A 71 6.15 1.23 -1.83
C GLY A 71 7.07 2.41 -1.53
N ASP A 72 7.29 3.32 -2.49
CA ASP A 72 8.08 4.53 -2.29
C ASP A 72 7.48 5.44 -1.19
N THR A 73 6.14 5.56 -1.17
CA THR A 73 5.44 6.36 -0.15
C THR A 73 5.63 5.79 1.26
N LEU A 74 5.64 4.47 1.43
CA LEU A 74 5.62 3.80 2.73
C LEU A 74 6.97 3.20 3.16
N GLY A 75 7.93 3.06 2.25
CA GLY A 75 9.18 2.33 2.48
C GLY A 75 10.07 2.86 3.60
N SER A 76 9.84 4.09 4.07
CA SER A 76 10.53 4.69 5.22
C SER A 76 9.77 4.56 6.54
N GLU A 77 8.60 3.90 6.55
CA GLU A 77 7.85 3.68 7.79
C GLU A 77 8.42 2.51 8.60
N LEU A 78 8.21 2.57 9.92
CA LEU A 78 8.66 1.54 10.88
C LEU A 78 8.10 0.17 10.47
N GLY A 79 8.97 -0.83 10.27
CA GLY A 79 8.61 -2.20 9.89
C GLY A 79 8.07 -2.35 8.48
N VAL A 80 8.22 -1.33 7.60
CA VAL A 80 7.81 -1.37 6.20
C VAL A 80 8.99 -1.05 5.30
N SER A 81 9.21 -1.86 4.28
CA SER A 81 10.18 -1.65 3.20
C SER A 81 9.46 -1.60 1.86
N ALA A 82 10.17 -1.34 0.79
CA ALA A 82 9.63 -1.27 -0.56
C ALA A 82 10.25 -2.35 -1.46
N SER A 83 9.46 -2.95 -2.36
CA SER A 83 9.98 -3.92 -3.34
C SER A 83 10.77 -3.26 -4.47
N GLU A 84 10.48 -2.00 -4.77
CA GLU A 84 11.16 -1.11 -5.73
C GLU A 84 11.63 -1.80 -7.01
N PHE A 85 10.70 -2.30 -7.77
CA PHE A 85 11.01 -2.89 -9.07
C PHE A 85 11.21 -1.81 -10.14
N SER A 86 10.33 -0.80 -10.10
CA SER A 86 10.45 0.42 -10.91
C SER A 86 9.77 1.59 -10.20
N THR A 87 9.89 2.82 -10.72
CA THR A 87 9.17 3.99 -10.20
C THR A 87 7.65 3.82 -10.24
N GLY A 88 7.13 3.08 -11.23
CA GLY A 88 5.71 2.79 -11.38
C GLY A 88 5.24 1.60 -10.56
N ALA A 89 6.11 0.65 -10.29
CA ALA A 89 5.82 -0.62 -9.64
C ALA A 89 6.72 -0.82 -8.42
N SER A 90 6.21 -0.43 -7.26
CA SER A 90 6.82 -0.72 -5.97
C SER A 90 5.73 -0.93 -4.94
N ARG A 91 5.85 -2.00 -4.17
CA ARG A 91 4.87 -2.46 -3.19
C ARG A 91 5.46 -2.40 -1.79
N PRO A 92 4.62 -2.18 -0.77
CA PRO A 92 5.07 -2.28 0.62
C PRO A 92 5.36 -3.74 0.99
N ILE A 93 6.50 -3.94 1.64
CA ILE A 93 6.91 -5.18 2.30
C ILE A 93 6.74 -4.95 3.79
N ILE A 94 5.93 -5.74 4.45
CA ILE A 94 5.66 -5.60 5.89
C ILE A 94 6.35 -6.75 6.63
N ARG A 95 7.31 -6.41 7.51
CA ARG A 95 8.06 -7.39 8.32
C ARG A 95 8.68 -8.52 7.49
N GLY A 96 9.18 -8.18 6.29
CA GLY A 96 9.79 -9.14 5.36
C GLY A 96 8.81 -10.02 4.59
N LEU A 97 7.50 -9.76 4.69
CA LEU A 97 6.46 -10.43 3.90
C LEU A 97 5.96 -9.51 2.78
N GLU A 98 5.80 -10.06 1.60
CA GLU A 98 5.39 -9.36 0.38
C GLU A 98 4.35 -10.15 -0.41
N GLY A 99 4.02 -9.65 -1.59
CA GLY A 99 3.19 -10.32 -2.55
C GLY A 99 1.78 -10.57 -2.02
N PRO A 100 1.25 -11.75 -2.24
CA PRO A 100 -0.10 -12.12 -1.79
C PRO A 100 -0.24 -12.23 -0.26
N ARG A 101 0.83 -11.97 0.51
CA ARG A 101 0.82 -11.98 1.99
C ARG A 101 0.60 -10.59 2.60
N VAL A 102 0.65 -9.52 1.79
CA VAL A 102 0.29 -8.16 2.20
C VAL A 102 -0.92 -7.71 1.40
N LYS A 103 -2.07 -7.61 2.06
CA LYS A 103 -3.32 -7.19 1.41
C LYS A 103 -3.30 -5.68 1.19
N ILE A 104 -3.52 -5.23 -0.06
CA ILE A 104 -3.70 -3.82 -0.39
C ILE A 104 -5.18 -3.57 -0.65
N LEU A 105 -5.71 -2.56 0.04
CA LEU A 105 -7.12 -2.20 -0.01
C LEU A 105 -7.28 -0.75 -0.45
N GLN A 106 -8.41 -0.46 -1.06
CA GLN A 106 -8.93 0.89 -1.28
C GLN A 106 -10.27 1.01 -0.58
N ASN A 107 -10.38 1.94 0.38
CA ASN A 107 -11.58 2.13 1.21
C ASN A 107 -12.09 0.83 1.88
N GLY A 108 -11.18 -0.06 2.27
CA GLY A 108 -11.48 -1.34 2.91
C GLY A 108 -11.94 -2.46 1.98
N MET A 109 -11.81 -2.29 0.66
CA MET A 109 -12.09 -3.28 -0.38
C MET A 109 -10.82 -3.59 -1.18
N SER A 110 -10.70 -4.79 -1.75
CA SER A 110 -9.57 -5.15 -2.62
C SER A 110 -9.42 -4.18 -3.78
N THR A 111 -8.20 -3.82 -4.15
CA THR A 111 -7.92 -2.97 -5.32
C THR A 111 -8.31 -3.64 -6.64
N GLY A 112 -8.35 -4.98 -6.66
CA GLY A 112 -8.69 -5.75 -7.86
C GLY A 112 -7.62 -5.69 -8.96
N ASP A 113 -6.43 -5.17 -8.66
CA ASP A 113 -5.27 -5.18 -9.54
C ASP A 113 -4.51 -6.52 -9.51
N LEU A 114 -3.41 -6.60 -10.23
CA LEU A 114 -2.53 -7.77 -10.29
C LEU A 114 -1.17 -7.52 -9.62
N SER A 115 -1.05 -6.47 -8.82
CA SER A 115 0.21 -6.16 -8.15
C SER A 115 0.69 -7.23 -7.17
N ALA A 116 -0.20 -8.11 -6.69
CA ALA A 116 0.16 -9.23 -5.82
C ALA A 116 0.80 -10.40 -6.58
N ILE A 117 0.67 -10.46 -7.90
CA ILE A 117 1.15 -11.54 -8.75
C ILE A 117 2.65 -11.38 -8.98
N SER A 118 3.08 -10.18 -9.40
CA SER A 118 4.48 -9.91 -9.68
C SER A 118 4.90 -8.51 -9.20
N ASN A 119 6.20 -8.33 -8.95
CA ASN A 119 6.77 -7.08 -8.45
C ASN A 119 6.81 -5.96 -9.50
N ASP A 120 6.76 -6.29 -10.78
CA ASP A 120 6.69 -5.35 -11.91
C ASP A 120 5.30 -4.74 -12.10
N HIS A 121 4.26 -5.32 -11.50
CA HIS A 121 2.89 -4.83 -11.61
C HIS A 121 2.57 -3.73 -10.61
N ALA A 122 2.11 -2.58 -11.10
CA ALA A 122 1.73 -1.44 -10.25
C ALA A 122 0.46 -1.71 -9.44
N VAL A 123 0.39 -1.11 -8.25
CA VAL A 123 -0.86 -1.02 -7.48
C VAL A 123 -1.87 -0.16 -8.23
N GLY A 124 -3.08 -0.68 -8.38
CA GLY A 124 -4.19 -0.05 -9.10
C GLY A 124 -4.88 1.08 -8.33
N SER A 125 -4.12 1.99 -7.72
CA SER A 125 -4.64 3.15 -7.00
C SER A 125 -3.74 4.35 -7.22
N GLY A 126 -4.32 5.52 -7.54
CA GLY A 126 -3.59 6.78 -7.67
C GLY A 126 -3.18 7.32 -6.30
N MET A 127 -1.88 7.50 -6.08
CA MET A 127 -1.38 7.97 -4.78
C MET A 127 -1.75 9.41 -4.47
N MET A 128 -1.81 10.29 -5.48
CA MET A 128 -2.13 11.71 -5.29
C MET A 128 -3.59 11.96 -4.85
N SER A 129 -4.52 11.04 -5.11
CA SER A 129 -5.91 11.11 -4.64
C SER A 129 -6.12 10.51 -3.25
N ALA A 130 -5.10 9.91 -2.64
CA ALA A 130 -5.20 9.40 -1.29
C ALA A 130 -5.32 10.54 -0.26
N THR A 131 -6.31 10.48 0.60
CA THR A 131 -6.48 11.38 1.75
C THR A 131 -5.84 10.83 3.01
N GLN A 132 -5.74 9.50 3.08
CA GLN A 132 -5.15 8.76 4.19
C GLN A 132 -4.62 7.41 3.71
N ILE A 133 -3.52 6.94 4.29
CA ILE A 133 -3.01 5.58 4.09
C ILE A 133 -2.80 4.95 5.47
N GLU A 134 -3.38 3.78 5.67
CA GLU A 134 -3.35 3.03 6.92
C GLU A 134 -2.54 1.76 6.74
N ILE A 135 -1.66 1.47 7.70
CA ILE A 135 -0.89 0.22 7.76
C ILE A 135 -1.32 -0.50 9.02
N LEU A 136 -1.95 -1.66 8.88
CA LEU A 136 -2.36 -2.49 10.00
C LEU A 136 -1.61 -3.82 10.00
N ARG A 137 -1.21 -4.25 11.19
CA ARG A 137 -0.50 -5.50 11.43
C ARG A 137 -1.25 -6.33 12.47
N GLY A 138 -1.04 -7.63 12.45
CA GLY A 138 -1.62 -8.52 13.45
C GLY A 138 -3.12 -8.79 13.26
N PRO A 139 -3.88 -9.06 14.35
CA PRO A 139 -5.22 -9.65 14.32
C PRO A 139 -6.27 -8.90 13.50
N ALA A 140 -6.26 -7.57 13.52
CA ALA A 140 -7.21 -6.74 12.78
C ALA A 140 -7.14 -6.98 11.26
N ALA A 141 -5.95 -7.29 10.74
CA ALA A 141 -5.75 -7.57 9.33
C ALA A 141 -6.50 -8.83 8.85
N LEU A 142 -6.74 -9.81 9.73
CA LEU A 142 -7.39 -11.08 9.38
C LEU A 142 -8.84 -10.90 8.91
N LEU A 143 -9.50 -9.81 9.31
CA LEU A 143 -10.87 -9.53 8.91
C LEU A 143 -11.00 -9.22 7.42
N TYR A 144 -9.91 -8.84 6.76
CA TYR A 144 -9.91 -8.40 5.37
C TYR A 144 -9.52 -9.50 4.37
N GLY A 145 -9.35 -10.73 4.82
CA GLY A 145 -9.14 -11.89 3.95
C GLY A 145 -7.83 -12.63 4.15
N SER A 146 -7.72 -13.75 3.46
CA SER A 146 -6.63 -14.70 3.59
C SER A 146 -5.25 -14.16 3.19
N GLY A 147 -5.18 -13.07 2.43
CA GLY A 147 -3.91 -12.43 2.02
C GLY A 147 -3.28 -11.49 3.06
N ALA A 148 -3.82 -11.37 4.28
CA ALA A 148 -3.33 -10.42 5.28
C ALA A 148 -2.41 -11.06 6.34
N ILE A 149 -1.65 -12.11 5.98
CA ILE A 149 -0.71 -12.79 6.89
C ILE A 149 0.39 -11.85 7.40
N GLY A 150 0.92 -10.99 6.53
CA GLY A 150 1.93 -9.98 6.86
C GLY A 150 1.33 -8.68 7.40
N GLY A 151 0.08 -8.44 7.07
CA GLY A 151 -0.63 -7.21 7.38
C GLY A 151 -1.42 -6.69 6.18
N LEU A 152 -1.95 -5.48 6.32
CA LEU A 152 -2.65 -4.80 5.23
C LEU A 152 -2.26 -3.33 5.13
N VAL A 153 -2.44 -2.79 3.94
CA VAL A 153 -2.39 -1.34 3.67
C VAL A 153 -3.74 -0.93 3.09
N ASN A 154 -4.38 0.05 3.70
CA ASN A 154 -5.65 0.59 3.23
C ASN A 154 -5.47 2.04 2.74
N ILE A 155 -5.77 2.27 1.47
CA ILE A 155 -5.74 3.59 0.84
C ILE A 155 -7.15 4.17 0.93
N VAL A 156 -7.29 5.30 1.62
CA VAL A 156 -8.57 6.02 1.75
C VAL A 156 -8.54 7.23 0.84
N ASN A 157 -9.58 7.41 0.02
CA ASN A 157 -9.65 8.51 -0.94
C ASN A 157 -10.91 9.41 -0.81
N GLY A 158 -11.85 9.05 0.08
CA GLY A 158 -13.01 9.90 0.37
C GLY A 158 -14.02 10.07 -0.77
N ARG A 159 -13.97 9.28 -1.84
CA ARG A 159 -14.79 9.42 -3.06
C ARG A 159 -16.29 9.30 -2.86
N ILE A 160 -16.72 8.58 -1.83
CA ILE A 160 -18.13 8.45 -1.46
C ILE A 160 -18.38 9.32 -0.23
N PRO A 161 -19.04 10.49 -0.35
CA PRO A 161 -19.31 11.37 0.78
C PRO A 161 -20.17 10.70 1.84
N THR A 162 -19.79 10.83 3.10
CA THR A 162 -20.53 10.27 4.25
C THR A 162 -21.14 11.35 5.15
N VAL A 163 -20.81 12.62 4.87
CA VAL A 163 -21.30 13.80 5.57
C VAL A 163 -21.71 14.86 4.54
N LEU A 164 -22.63 15.74 4.93
CA LEU A 164 -23.05 16.85 4.07
C LEU A 164 -22.09 18.03 4.22
N GLU A 165 -21.57 18.52 3.10
CA GLU A 165 -20.74 19.72 3.02
C GLU A 165 -21.55 20.87 2.37
N PRO A 166 -22.16 21.76 3.17
CA PRO A 166 -23.02 22.82 2.64
C PRO A 166 -22.27 23.85 1.78
N ARG A 167 -20.98 23.99 2.03
CA ARG A 167 -20.07 24.82 1.23
C ARG A 167 -19.15 23.91 0.42
N ALA A 168 -18.70 24.41 -0.72
CA ALA A 168 -17.66 23.70 -1.47
C ALA A 168 -16.37 23.67 -0.63
N THR A 169 -15.83 22.49 -0.43
CA THR A 169 -14.53 22.24 0.19
C THR A 169 -13.66 21.47 -0.78
N GLY A 170 -12.35 21.59 -0.67
CA GLY A 170 -11.47 20.85 -1.58
C GLY A 170 -10.00 21.16 -1.39
N GLU A 171 -9.21 20.48 -2.19
CA GLU A 171 -7.77 20.66 -2.24
C GLU A 171 -7.29 20.63 -3.70
N ALA A 172 -6.32 21.49 -4.02
CA ALA A 172 -5.59 21.40 -5.28
C ALA A 172 -4.09 21.49 -4.99
N GLU A 173 -3.29 20.71 -5.70
CA GLU A 173 -1.84 20.71 -5.53
C GLU A 173 -1.14 20.67 -6.88
N LEU A 174 -0.11 21.52 -7.03
CA LEU A 174 0.84 21.51 -8.13
C LEU A 174 2.23 21.26 -7.56
N ARG A 175 2.98 20.31 -8.16
CA ARG A 175 4.37 20.01 -7.78
C ARG A 175 5.28 19.82 -8.99
N TYR A 176 6.55 20.12 -8.79
CA TYR A 176 7.63 19.85 -9.73
C TYR A 176 8.78 19.16 -9.03
N SER A 177 9.33 18.13 -9.66
CA SER A 177 10.45 17.30 -9.19
C SER A 177 11.66 17.49 -10.09
N THR A 178 12.85 17.66 -9.50
CA THR A 178 14.07 17.91 -10.28
C THR A 178 14.78 16.65 -10.77
N VAL A 179 14.63 15.51 -10.08
CA VAL A 179 15.39 14.29 -10.40
C VAL A 179 14.95 13.67 -11.72
N ASP A 180 13.67 13.77 -12.04
CA ASP A 180 12.99 13.19 -13.21
C ASP A 180 12.28 14.24 -14.07
N GLN A 181 12.46 15.54 -13.74
CA GLN A 181 11.73 16.67 -14.35
C GLN A 181 10.19 16.46 -14.29
N GLY A 182 9.76 15.81 -13.22
CA GLY A 182 8.40 15.40 -13.03
C GLY A 182 7.47 16.56 -12.69
N THR A 183 6.28 16.57 -13.26
CA THR A 183 5.18 17.48 -12.91
C THR A 183 3.99 16.70 -12.42
N GLY A 184 3.36 17.18 -11.36
CA GLY A 184 2.14 16.58 -10.81
C GLY A 184 1.10 17.66 -10.52
N LEU A 185 -0.13 17.40 -10.94
CA LEU A 185 -1.31 18.21 -10.61
C LEU A 185 -2.35 17.27 -10.02
N SER A 186 -2.93 17.62 -8.88
CA SER A 186 -4.10 16.94 -8.33
C SER A 186 -5.13 17.94 -7.84
N PHE A 187 -6.38 17.53 -7.83
CA PHE A 187 -7.49 18.28 -7.26
C PHE A 187 -8.53 17.34 -6.67
N SER A 188 -9.24 17.80 -5.65
CA SER A 188 -10.46 17.20 -5.13
C SER A 188 -11.43 18.29 -4.71
N ALA A 189 -12.74 18.03 -4.84
CA ALA A 189 -13.77 18.95 -4.38
C ALA A 189 -14.99 18.17 -3.90
N ASP A 190 -15.57 18.63 -2.78
CA ASP A 190 -16.77 18.12 -2.15
C ASP A 190 -17.80 19.23 -2.00
N ARG A 191 -19.07 18.90 -2.23
CA ARG A 191 -20.20 19.81 -2.01
C ARG A 191 -21.49 19.01 -1.86
N SER A 192 -22.45 19.58 -1.13
CA SER A 192 -23.78 18.99 -1.03
C SER A 192 -24.87 19.87 -1.66
N ALA A 193 -25.87 19.23 -2.24
CA ALA A 193 -27.09 19.81 -2.74
C ALA A 193 -28.29 19.15 -2.03
N GLY A 194 -28.87 19.83 -1.04
CA GLY A 194 -29.82 19.18 -0.12
C GLY A 194 -29.17 18.00 0.60
N ASN A 195 -29.78 16.83 0.50
CA ASN A 195 -29.30 15.59 1.12
C ASN A 195 -28.35 14.78 0.23
N ILE A 196 -27.91 15.32 -0.91
CA ILE A 196 -27.00 14.66 -1.84
C ILE A 196 -25.60 15.26 -1.67
N GLY A 197 -24.66 14.43 -1.21
CA GLY A 197 -23.24 14.71 -1.23
C GLY A 197 -22.66 14.41 -2.62
N LEU A 198 -21.77 15.26 -3.12
CA LEU A 198 -21.10 15.15 -4.40
C LEU A 198 -19.59 15.25 -4.18
N HIS A 199 -18.84 14.43 -4.89
CA HIS A 199 -17.38 14.41 -4.89
C HIS A 199 -16.82 14.34 -6.30
N VAL A 200 -15.71 15.03 -6.54
CA VAL A 200 -14.88 14.87 -7.74
C VAL A 200 -13.41 14.94 -7.35
N ASP A 201 -12.61 14.03 -7.86
CA ASP A 201 -11.15 14.10 -7.76
C ASP A 201 -10.47 13.75 -9.08
N GLY A 202 -9.23 14.21 -9.24
CA GLY A 202 -8.40 13.83 -10.36
C GLY A 202 -6.95 14.20 -10.15
N ASN A 203 -6.06 13.47 -10.84
CA ASN A 203 -4.65 13.83 -10.90
C ASN A 203 -4.03 13.50 -12.26
N VAL A 204 -3.01 14.27 -12.59
CA VAL A 204 -2.11 14.01 -13.72
C VAL A 204 -0.69 14.11 -13.22
N MET A 205 0.11 13.08 -13.46
CA MET A 205 1.54 13.04 -13.18
C MET A 205 2.28 12.69 -14.47
N ASN A 206 3.39 13.39 -14.73
CA ASN A 206 4.26 13.10 -15.86
C ASN A 206 5.71 13.26 -15.40
N ALA A 207 6.42 12.15 -15.23
CA ALA A 207 7.81 12.07 -14.84
C ALA A 207 8.63 11.42 -15.96
N GLY A 208 9.79 12.01 -16.26
CA GLY A 208 10.78 11.44 -17.18
C GLY A 208 11.65 10.38 -16.49
N ASP A 209 12.69 9.96 -17.20
CA ASP A 209 13.70 9.08 -16.62
C ASP A 209 14.49 9.83 -15.54
N TYR A 210 14.73 9.20 -14.39
CA TYR A 210 15.34 9.84 -13.24
C TYR A 210 16.87 9.78 -13.23
N ARG A 211 17.48 10.75 -12.54
CA ARG A 211 18.92 10.80 -12.33
C ARG A 211 19.34 9.87 -11.21
N ILE A 212 20.46 9.16 -11.41
CA ILE A 212 21.11 8.26 -10.46
C ILE A 212 22.49 8.79 -10.08
N PRO A 213 23.03 8.49 -8.89
CA PRO A 213 24.33 8.98 -8.44
C PRO A 213 25.54 8.39 -9.18
N GLY A 214 25.39 7.26 -9.82
CA GLY A 214 26.48 6.53 -10.46
C GLY A 214 25.99 5.75 -11.67
N SER A 215 26.34 4.48 -11.75
CA SER A 215 25.92 3.54 -12.77
C SER A 215 24.68 2.77 -12.35
N SER A 216 23.84 2.37 -13.31
CA SER A 216 22.65 1.55 -13.04
C SER A 216 23.06 0.14 -12.61
N ALA A 217 23.87 -0.55 -13.40
CA ALA A 217 24.35 -1.88 -13.07
C ALA A 217 25.56 -1.85 -12.13
N VAL A 218 25.62 -2.83 -11.22
CA VAL A 218 26.81 -3.10 -10.37
C VAL A 218 27.93 -3.66 -11.23
N ASP A 219 27.59 -4.56 -12.17
CA ASP A 219 28.50 -5.02 -13.20
C ASP A 219 28.57 -4.03 -14.35
N SER A 220 29.71 -3.36 -14.48
CA SER A 220 29.94 -2.36 -15.53
C SER A 220 29.99 -2.93 -16.95
N SER A 221 30.07 -4.24 -17.11
CA SER A 221 30.04 -4.92 -18.42
C SER A 221 28.62 -5.20 -18.92
N ASN A 222 27.58 -4.99 -18.09
CA ASN A 222 26.20 -5.15 -18.49
C ASN A 222 25.84 -4.21 -19.64
N ALA A 223 25.19 -4.73 -20.68
CA ALA A 223 24.88 -3.99 -21.91
C ALA A 223 23.90 -2.84 -21.68
N LEU A 224 23.04 -2.92 -20.65
CA LEU A 224 22.08 -1.88 -20.28
C LEU A 224 22.60 -0.96 -19.16
N ASN A 225 23.91 -0.92 -18.92
CA ASN A 225 24.49 -0.09 -17.86
C ASN A 225 24.44 1.39 -18.18
N ASP A 226 23.45 2.08 -17.65
CA ASP A 226 23.26 3.53 -17.73
C ASP A 226 24.14 4.27 -16.71
N THR A 227 24.58 5.49 -17.04
CA THR A 227 25.35 6.34 -16.13
C THR A 227 24.71 7.70 -15.93
N GLY A 228 24.52 8.07 -14.66
CA GLY A 228 24.00 9.39 -14.26
C GLY A 228 22.50 9.58 -14.48
N LYS A 229 21.86 8.73 -15.28
CA LYS A 229 20.42 8.74 -15.53
C LYS A 229 19.96 7.33 -15.92
N LEU A 230 18.91 6.85 -15.29
CA LEU A 230 18.34 5.53 -15.59
C LEU A 230 17.33 5.66 -16.73
N GLY A 231 17.60 5.00 -17.86
CA GLY A 231 16.66 4.87 -18.98
C GLY A 231 15.47 4.01 -18.59
N PHE A 232 14.37 4.15 -19.33
CA PHE A 232 13.13 3.38 -19.08
C PHE A 232 12.60 3.44 -17.63
N SER A 233 12.89 4.53 -16.91
CA SER A 233 12.39 4.74 -15.55
C SER A 233 11.25 5.77 -15.48
N ARG A 234 10.78 6.29 -16.62
CA ARG A 234 9.67 7.23 -16.72
C ARG A 234 8.37 6.68 -16.16
N ASN A 235 7.53 7.59 -15.62
CA ASN A 235 6.23 7.23 -15.08
C ASN A 235 5.20 8.31 -15.40
N ARG A 236 4.07 7.91 -15.96
CA ARG A 236 2.94 8.79 -16.29
C ARG A 236 1.67 8.19 -15.73
N GLU A 237 0.88 9.02 -15.05
CA GLU A 237 -0.38 8.60 -14.45
C GLU A 237 -1.43 9.68 -14.69
N ASN A 238 -2.64 9.27 -15.02
CA ASN A 238 -3.81 10.10 -14.93
C ASN A 238 -4.94 9.31 -14.28
N ASN A 239 -5.66 9.98 -13.39
CA ASN A 239 -6.79 9.42 -12.69
C ASN A 239 -7.91 10.46 -12.61
N ILE A 240 -9.15 10.01 -12.73
CA ILE A 240 -10.35 10.81 -12.51
C ILE A 240 -11.38 9.98 -11.78
N ALA A 241 -12.12 10.61 -10.87
CA ALA A 241 -13.21 9.96 -10.17
C ALA A 241 -14.37 10.93 -9.89
N LEU A 242 -15.57 10.35 -9.86
CA LEU A 242 -16.80 11.01 -9.46
C LEU A 242 -17.48 10.16 -8.40
N GLY A 243 -18.05 10.81 -7.39
CA GLY A 243 -18.80 10.14 -6.34
C GLY A 243 -20.04 10.93 -5.93
N SER A 244 -21.04 10.21 -5.44
CA SER A 244 -22.26 10.82 -4.91
C SER A 244 -22.88 9.93 -3.85
N SER A 245 -23.56 10.56 -2.88
CA SER A 245 -24.26 9.85 -1.79
C SER A 245 -25.55 10.53 -1.45
N LEU A 246 -26.59 9.76 -1.18
CA LEU A 246 -27.77 10.19 -0.46
C LEU A 246 -27.49 10.02 1.05
N ILE A 247 -27.53 11.13 1.78
CA ILE A 247 -27.22 11.19 3.22
C ILE A 247 -28.48 11.64 3.97
N GLN A 248 -28.91 10.87 4.94
CA GLN A 248 -30.13 11.05 5.71
C GLN A 248 -29.89 10.74 7.19
N ASP A 249 -30.85 10.96 8.05
CA ASP A 249 -30.78 10.66 9.48
C ASP A 249 -30.53 9.17 9.76
N TRP A 250 -31.07 8.28 8.90
CA TRP A 250 -30.89 6.84 9.00
C TRP A 250 -29.50 6.35 8.56
N GLY A 251 -28.69 7.19 7.93
CA GLY A 251 -27.37 6.84 7.43
C GLY A 251 -27.10 7.38 6.02
N TYR A 252 -26.39 6.61 5.20
CA TYR A 252 -26.13 6.98 3.82
C TYR A 252 -26.06 5.77 2.89
N ILE A 253 -26.27 6.05 1.60
CA ILE A 253 -25.94 5.16 0.49
C ILE A 253 -25.28 5.99 -0.61
N GLY A 254 -24.11 5.55 -1.07
CA GLY A 254 -23.36 6.27 -2.10
C GLY A 254 -22.63 5.35 -3.05
N ALA A 255 -22.23 5.92 -4.18
CA ALA A 255 -21.45 5.23 -5.20
C ALA A 255 -20.38 6.15 -5.78
N SER A 256 -19.31 5.52 -6.30
CA SER A 256 -18.27 6.23 -7.03
C SER A 256 -17.82 5.44 -8.26
N LEU A 257 -17.41 6.17 -9.29
CA LEU A 257 -16.78 5.63 -10.50
C LEU A 257 -15.44 6.30 -10.69
N SER A 258 -14.40 5.51 -10.93
CA SER A 258 -13.05 6.01 -11.17
C SER A 258 -12.36 5.31 -12.34
N GLN A 259 -11.48 6.05 -13.01
CA GLN A 259 -10.63 5.53 -14.07
C GLN A 259 -9.19 5.96 -13.82
N LEU A 260 -8.30 4.97 -13.80
CA LEU A 260 -6.85 5.13 -13.69
C LEU A 260 -6.20 4.66 -14.98
N ASN A 261 -5.29 5.46 -15.54
CA ASN A 261 -4.39 5.04 -16.60
C ASN A 261 -2.96 5.36 -16.15
N LYS A 262 -2.06 4.39 -16.32
CA LYS A 262 -0.66 4.52 -15.91
C LYS A 262 0.23 3.88 -16.97
N VAL A 263 1.30 4.59 -17.34
CA VAL A 263 2.35 4.08 -18.24
C VAL A 263 3.69 4.29 -17.56
N TYR A 264 4.41 3.20 -17.35
CA TYR A 264 5.72 3.25 -16.72
C TYR A 264 6.70 2.29 -17.38
N GLY A 265 7.99 2.64 -17.27
CA GLY A 265 9.07 1.82 -17.77
C GLY A 265 9.64 0.90 -16.69
N ILE A 266 10.26 -0.16 -17.14
CA ILE A 266 11.05 -1.12 -16.37
C ILE A 266 12.41 -1.21 -17.03
N HIS A 267 13.45 -0.92 -16.25
CA HIS A 267 14.83 -1.17 -16.62
C HIS A 267 15.22 -2.52 -16.02
N GLY A 268 15.11 -3.58 -16.80
CA GLY A 268 15.44 -4.93 -16.40
C GLY A 268 16.95 -5.17 -16.34
N ARG A 269 17.34 -6.43 -16.19
CA ARG A 269 18.73 -6.87 -16.24
C ARG A 269 19.29 -6.80 -17.66
N ASP A 270 18.63 -7.43 -18.60
CA ASP A 270 19.03 -7.58 -20.00
C ASP A 270 17.94 -7.09 -20.96
N GLU A 271 16.78 -6.69 -20.45
CA GLU A 271 15.62 -6.26 -21.25
C GLU A 271 15.02 -4.96 -20.72
N LEU A 272 14.50 -4.15 -21.62
CA LEU A 272 13.80 -2.91 -21.35
C LEU A 272 12.32 -3.11 -21.65
N ALA A 273 11.46 -2.94 -20.66
CA ALA A 273 10.02 -3.10 -20.81
C ALA A 273 9.24 -1.82 -20.48
N LYS A 274 8.03 -1.73 -21.01
CA LYS A 274 7.08 -0.67 -20.67
C LYS A 274 5.72 -1.29 -20.41
N ILE A 275 5.09 -0.87 -19.33
CA ILE A 275 3.75 -1.30 -18.98
C ILE A 275 2.74 -0.17 -19.23
N ASP A 276 1.67 -0.50 -19.96
CA ASP A 276 0.50 0.35 -20.23
C ASP A 276 -0.71 -0.23 -19.50
N LEU A 277 -1.11 0.42 -18.39
CA LEU A 277 -2.14 -0.01 -17.47
C LEU A 277 -3.38 0.87 -17.57
N ALA A 278 -4.55 0.25 -17.61
CA ALA A 278 -5.84 0.89 -17.49
C ALA A 278 -6.73 0.14 -16.49
N GLN A 279 -7.38 0.88 -15.59
CA GLN A 279 -8.33 0.33 -14.63
C GLN A 279 -9.57 1.20 -14.54
N THR A 280 -10.74 0.59 -14.63
CA THR A 280 -12.02 1.21 -14.29
C THR A 280 -12.58 0.52 -13.05
N ARG A 281 -13.01 1.33 -12.08
CA ARG A 281 -13.53 0.83 -10.81
C ARG A 281 -14.84 1.52 -10.45
N PHE A 282 -15.83 0.71 -10.04
CA PHE A 282 -17.10 1.14 -9.48
C PHE A 282 -17.21 0.64 -8.05
N ASP A 283 -17.49 1.55 -7.10
CA ASP A 283 -17.67 1.23 -5.69
C ASP A 283 -19.03 1.72 -5.20
N VAL A 284 -19.63 0.95 -4.29
CA VAL A 284 -20.79 1.35 -3.48
C VAL A 284 -20.41 1.22 -2.00
N ASP A 285 -20.77 2.20 -1.19
CA ASP A 285 -20.67 2.16 0.28
C ASP A 285 -21.97 2.68 0.88
N SER A 286 -22.54 1.91 1.80
CA SER A 286 -23.77 2.22 2.51
C SER A 286 -23.64 1.93 3.98
N TYR A 287 -24.18 2.79 4.82
CA TYR A 287 -24.28 2.59 6.26
C TYR A 287 -25.68 2.93 6.73
N ILE A 288 -26.36 1.97 7.37
CA ILE A 288 -27.69 2.11 7.92
C ILE A 288 -27.59 2.03 9.44
N LYS A 289 -27.97 3.11 10.13
CA LYS A 289 -28.03 3.18 11.60
C LYS A 289 -29.21 2.37 12.12
N SER A 290 -29.02 1.62 13.18
CA SER A 290 -30.06 0.86 13.89
C SER A 290 -31.01 0.11 12.93
N PRO A 291 -30.47 -0.77 12.04
CA PRO A 291 -31.27 -1.45 11.02
C PRO A 291 -32.38 -2.32 11.59
N PHE A 292 -32.16 -2.89 12.77
CA PHE A 292 -33.14 -3.67 13.55
C PHE A 292 -32.72 -3.70 15.03
N ALA A 293 -33.69 -4.16 15.90
CA ALA A 293 -33.45 -4.24 17.34
C ALA A 293 -32.19 -5.09 17.67
N GLY A 294 -31.36 -4.59 18.58
CA GLY A 294 -30.12 -5.26 19.01
C GLY A 294 -28.89 -4.90 18.17
N PHE A 295 -29.02 -4.11 17.07
CA PHE A 295 -27.92 -3.75 16.22
C PHE A 295 -27.76 -2.23 16.10
N GLU A 296 -26.49 -1.79 16.14
CA GLU A 296 -26.11 -0.39 16.01
C GLU A 296 -26.07 0.06 14.55
N GLY A 297 -25.56 -0.79 13.66
CA GLY A 297 -25.38 -0.42 12.25
C GLY A 297 -25.16 -1.60 11.33
N LEU A 298 -25.61 -1.42 10.08
CA LEU A 298 -25.32 -2.30 8.94
C LEU A 298 -24.50 -1.51 7.92
N ARG A 299 -23.32 -2.00 7.59
CA ARG A 299 -22.49 -1.47 6.50
C ARG A 299 -22.45 -2.46 5.35
N VAL A 300 -22.67 -1.96 4.14
CA VAL A 300 -22.58 -2.75 2.91
C VAL A 300 -21.66 -2.05 1.95
N LYS A 301 -20.65 -2.80 1.46
CA LYS A 301 -19.73 -2.34 0.42
C LYS A 301 -19.75 -3.28 -0.76
N LEU A 302 -19.78 -2.72 -1.96
CA LEU A 302 -19.62 -3.44 -3.22
C LEU A 302 -18.50 -2.80 -4.01
N GLY A 303 -17.66 -3.60 -4.65
CA GLY A 303 -16.60 -3.12 -5.53
C GLY A 303 -16.55 -3.95 -6.80
N GLN A 304 -16.47 -3.29 -7.94
CA GLN A 304 -16.23 -3.92 -9.23
C GLN A 304 -15.04 -3.27 -9.90
N THR A 305 -14.09 -4.08 -10.37
CA THR A 305 -12.88 -3.62 -11.05
C THR A 305 -12.76 -4.32 -12.39
N ASP A 306 -12.47 -3.55 -13.44
CA ASP A 306 -12.00 -4.03 -14.75
C ASP A 306 -10.57 -3.49 -14.93
N TYR A 307 -9.60 -4.37 -14.78
CA TYR A 307 -8.17 -4.09 -14.83
C TYR A 307 -7.55 -4.75 -16.05
N ARG A 308 -6.66 -4.05 -16.72
CA ARG A 308 -5.79 -4.59 -17.76
C ARG A 308 -4.47 -3.86 -17.78
N HIS A 309 -3.41 -4.56 -18.12
CA HIS A 309 -2.17 -3.94 -18.58
C HIS A 309 -1.58 -4.75 -19.74
N THR A 310 -0.79 -4.07 -20.55
CA THR A 310 -0.01 -4.67 -21.62
C THR A 310 1.46 -4.38 -21.36
N GLU A 311 2.25 -5.42 -21.38
CA GLU A 311 3.70 -5.34 -21.37
C GLU A 311 4.18 -5.18 -22.80
N LEU A 312 5.07 -4.21 -23.01
CA LEU A 312 5.66 -3.89 -24.29
C LEU A 312 7.17 -4.08 -24.19
N GLU A 313 7.68 -5.04 -24.92
CA GLU A 313 9.11 -5.26 -25.12
C GLU A 313 9.72 -4.06 -25.83
N ASP A 314 10.95 -3.67 -25.44
CA ASP A 314 11.64 -2.46 -25.94
C ASP A 314 10.75 -1.20 -25.93
N GLY A 315 9.70 -1.21 -25.11
CA GLY A 315 8.75 -0.13 -24.95
C GLY A 315 7.79 0.07 -26.13
N THR A 316 7.78 -0.78 -27.16
CA THR A 316 7.01 -0.59 -28.40
C THR A 316 6.22 -1.82 -28.84
N GLN A 317 6.73 -3.03 -28.70
CA GLN A 317 6.09 -4.26 -29.17
C GLN A 317 5.22 -4.85 -28.06
N PRO A 318 3.88 -4.99 -28.24
CA PRO A 318 3.02 -5.65 -27.28
C PRO A 318 3.35 -7.14 -27.18
N HIS A 319 3.78 -7.59 -26.00
CA HIS A 319 4.20 -8.97 -25.78
C HIS A 319 3.17 -9.75 -24.96
N VAL A 320 2.88 -9.33 -23.71
CA VAL A 320 1.89 -9.99 -22.85
C VAL A 320 0.79 -9.03 -22.43
N ARG A 321 -0.45 -9.51 -22.41
CA ARG A 321 -1.60 -8.76 -21.88
C ARG A 321 -2.19 -9.46 -20.67
N PHE A 322 -2.09 -8.81 -19.53
CA PHE A 322 -2.76 -9.21 -18.31
C PHE A 322 -4.13 -8.55 -18.16
N SER A 323 -5.09 -9.29 -17.65
CA SER A 323 -6.42 -8.76 -17.33
C SER A 323 -6.98 -9.39 -16.06
N ASN A 324 -7.75 -8.61 -15.31
CA ASN A 324 -8.53 -9.09 -14.18
C ASN A 324 -9.90 -8.40 -14.13
N LYS A 325 -10.97 -9.19 -14.09
CA LYS A 325 -12.32 -8.72 -13.80
C LYS A 325 -12.69 -9.21 -12.41
N ALA A 326 -12.78 -8.29 -11.45
CA ALA A 326 -13.04 -8.60 -10.06
C ALA A 326 -14.34 -7.97 -9.56
N PHE A 327 -15.06 -8.70 -8.73
CA PHE A 327 -16.21 -8.22 -7.96
C PHE A 327 -16.05 -8.65 -6.53
N GLU A 328 -16.29 -7.74 -5.59
CA GLU A 328 -16.28 -8.01 -4.14
C GLU A 328 -17.53 -7.43 -3.51
N SER A 329 -18.12 -8.18 -2.56
CA SER A 329 -19.14 -7.66 -1.67
C SER A 329 -18.75 -7.91 -0.21
N ARG A 330 -19.01 -6.94 0.65
CA ARG A 330 -18.72 -7.00 2.08
C ARG A 330 -19.87 -6.44 2.88
N TRP A 331 -20.37 -7.21 3.84
CA TRP A 331 -21.50 -6.91 4.69
C TRP A 331 -21.03 -6.99 6.14
N GLU A 332 -21.23 -5.93 6.91
CA GLU A 332 -20.85 -5.85 8.33
C GLU A 332 -22.03 -5.41 9.16
N LEU A 333 -22.37 -6.18 10.16
CA LEU A 333 -23.43 -5.91 11.12
C LEU A 333 -22.82 -5.70 12.49
N THR A 334 -22.88 -4.47 13.01
CA THR A 334 -22.40 -4.09 14.34
C THR A 334 -23.55 -4.27 15.34
N HIS A 335 -23.34 -5.05 16.40
CA HIS A 335 -24.35 -5.24 17.43
C HIS A 335 -24.21 -4.25 18.58
N LEU A 336 -25.31 -3.98 19.30
CA LEU A 336 -25.27 -3.29 20.57
C LEU A 336 -24.51 -4.12 21.62
N PRO A 337 -23.88 -3.50 22.63
CA PRO A 337 -23.13 -4.25 23.62
C PRO A 337 -23.94 -5.38 24.27
N ILE A 338 -23.44 -6.62 24.23
CA ILE A 338 -24.00 -7.80 24.83
C ILE A 338 -23.10 -8.26 25.98
N ALA A 339 -23.55 -8.15 27.21
CA ALA A 339 -22.74 -8.44 28.40
C ALA A 339 -21.37 -7.70 28.42
N GLY A 340 -21.34 -6.49 27.89
CA GLY A 340 -20.14 -5.66 27.80
C GLY A 340 -19.23 -5.96 26.60
N TRP A 341 -19.51 -6.98 25.78
CA TRP A 341 -18.86 -7.21 24.49
C TRP A 341 -19.47 -6.31 23.43
N ARG A 342 -18.62 -5.69 22.64
CA ARG A 342 -18.97 -4.91 21.46
C ARG A 342 -18.23 -5.50 20.25
N GLY A 343 -18.90 -5.58 19.13
CA GLY A 343 -18.30 -6.23 17.99
C GLY A 343 -19.16 -6.19 16.75
N LYS A 344 -18.72 -6.93 15.78
CA LYS A 344 -19.39 -7.06 14.50
C LYS A 344 -19.25 -8.46 13.92
N VAL A 345 -20.26 -8.87 13.19
CA VAL A 345 -20.23 -10.05 12.33
C VAL A 345 -20.31 -9.62 10.89
N GLY A 346 -19.76 -10.39 9.99
CA GLY A 346 -19.81 -10.03 8.58
C GLY A 346 -19.68 -11.20 7.64
N LEU A 347 -20.06 -10.91 6.39
CA LEU A 347 -19.91 -11.78 5.22
C LEU A 347 -19.13 -11.06 4.14
N GLN A 348 -18.30 -11.80 3.43
CA GLN A 348 -17.55 -11.27 2.29
C GLN A 348 -17.54 -12.30 1.17
N THR A 349 -17.76 -11.82 -0.07
CA THR A 349 -17.59 -12.64 -1.27
C THR A 349 -16.65 -11.92 -2.23
N GLU A 350 -15.78 -12.67 -2.89
CA GLU A 350 -14.86 -12.14 -3.89
C GLU A 350 -14.87 -13.09 -5.10
N HIS A 351 -15.02 -12.53 -6.29
CA HIS A 351 -14.97 -13.22 -7.57
C HIS A 351 -13.99 -12.50 -8.47
N SER A 352 -13.06 -13.23 -9.07
CA SER A 352 -12.14 -12.66 -10.04
C SER A 352 -11.88 -13.60 -11.20
N THR A 353 -11.51 -13.06 -12.36
CA THR A 353 -11.05 -13.82 -13.51
C THR A 353 -9.77 -13.19 -14.01
N VAL A 354 -8.67 -13.87 -13.76
CA VAL A 354 -7.32 -13.47 -14.16
C VAL A 354 -6.92 -14.22 -15.44
N GLN A 355 -6.21 -13.54 -16.32
CA GLN A 355 -5.62 -14.11 -17.52
C GLN A 355 -4.37 -13.32 -17.90
N ALA A 356 -3.28 -14.02 -18.23
CA ALA A 356 -2.13 -13.48 -18.96
C ALA A 356 -2.15 -14.07 -20.37
N LEU A 357 -2.39 -13.26 -21.38
CA LEU A 357 -2.45 -13.67 -22.79
C LEU A 357 -1.14 -13.25 -23.47
N ASN A 358 -0.35 -14.22 -23.91
CA ASN A 358 0.78 -13.96 -24.79
C ASN A 358 0.23 -13.55 -26.17
N LEU A 359 0.73 -12.46 -26.72
CA LEU A 359 0.25 -11.87 -27.98
C LEU A 359 1.02 -12.39 -29.20
N GLU A 360 2.10 -13.10 -28.99
CA GLU A 360 2.96 -13.69 -30.04
C GLU A 360 2.62 -15.16 -30.31
N GLY A 361 1.64 -15.73 -29.58
CA GLY A 361 1.10 -17.06 -29.81
C GLY A 361 1.73 -18.17 -28.98
N GLU A 362 2.55 -17.81 -27.99
CA GLU A 362 3.10 -18.73 -26.99
C GLU A 362 2.05 -19.08 -25.92
N ASP A 363 2.38 -20.06 -25.07
CA ASP A 363 1.55 -20.41 -23.92
C ASP A 363 1.43 -19.23 -22.94
N PRO A 364 0.25 -19.00 -22.36
CA PRO A 364 0.04 -17.91 -21.43
C PRO A 364 0.79 -18.16 -20.11
N THR A 365 1.57 -17.19 -19.64
CA THR A 365 2.28 -17.27 -18.36
C THR A 365 1.35 -17.69 -17.22
N VAL A 366 0.12 -17.15 -17.19
CA VAL A 366 -0.93 -17.55 -16.25
C VAL A 366 -2.20 -17.89 -17.03
N PRO A 367 -2.66 -19.16 -17.03
CA PRO A 367 -3.87 -19.56 -17.77
C PRO A 367 -5.10 -18.85 -17.19
N ARG A 368 -6.09 -18.61 -18.04
CA ARG A 368 -7.35 -18.00 -17.61
C ARG A 368 -7.95 -18.76 -16.42
N THR A 369 -7.92 -18.15 -15.25
CA THR A 369 -8.35 -18.76 -14.00
C THR A 369 -9.45 -17.94 -13.34
N ARG A 370 -10.59 -18.60 -13.06
CA ARG A 370 -11.65 -18.05 -12.23
C ARG A 370 -11.35 -18.36 -10.76
N SER A 371 -11.30 -17.31 -9.95
CA SER A 371 -11.12 -17.38 -8.51
C SER A 371 -12.40 -16.95 -7.80
N GLN A 372 -12.80 -17.68 -6.77
CA GLN A 372 -13.96 -17.36 -5.95
C GLN A 372 -13.61 -17.55 -4.48
N SER A 373 -14.05 -16.63 -3.63
CA SER A 373 -14.00 -16.80 -2.18
C SER A 373 -15.31 -16.38 -1.54
N THR A 374 -15.66 -17.06 -0.45
CA THR A 374 -16.80 -16.70 0.41
C THR A 374 -16.36 -16.89 1.85
N ALA A 375 -16.55 -15.85 2.67
CA ALA A 375 -16.11 -15.86 4.06
C ALA A 375 -17.15 -15.29 4.99
N GLY A 376 -17.22 -15.88 6.20
CA GLY A 376 -17.87 -15.31 7.36
C GLY A 376 -16.84 -14.93 8.41
N PHE A 377 -17.03 -13.83 9.10
CA PHE A 377 -16.12 -13.37 10.15
C PHE A 377 -16.86 -12.73 11.32
N ILE A 378 -16.20 -12.76 12.48
CA ILE A 378 -16.64 -12.13 13.72
C ILE A 378 -15.44 -11.45 14.39
N VAL A 379 -15.66 -10.32 15.02
CA VAL A 379 -14.70 -9.67 15.91
C VAL A 379 -15.42 -9.08 17.09
N GLU A 380 -14.86 -9.31 18.27
CA GLU A 380 -15.40 -8.90 19.54
C GLU A 380 -14.32 -8.25 20.42
N GLU A 381 -14.72 -7.23 21.16
CA GLU A 381 -13.87 -6.54 22.13
C GLU A 381 -14.63 -6.29 23.43
N ARG A 382 -13.95 -6.42 24.56
CA ARG A 382 -14.50 -6.10 25.87
C ARG A 382 -13.43 -5.52 26.79
N ASP A 383 -13.83 -4.49 27.52
CA ASP A 383 -13.04 -3.87 28.59
C ASP A 383 -13.39 -4.51 29.95
N PHE A 384 -12.37 -4.96 30.68
CA PHE A 384 -12.42 -5.48 32.04
C PHE A 384 -11.60 -4.56 32.96
N GLY A 385 -12.09 -3.36 33.22
CA GLY A 385 -11.32 -2.31 33.88
C GLY A 385 -10.12 -1.90 33.04
N ASP A 386 -8.92 -2.11 33.57
CA ASP A 386 -7.67 -1.76 32.88
C ASP A 386 -7.22 -2.79 31.81
N LEU A 387 -7.94 -3.90 31.68
CA LEU A 387 -7.64 -4.96 30.73
C LEU A 387 -8.67 -4.95 29.59
N ARG A 388 -8.21 -4.73 28.36
CA ARG A 388 -9.00 -4.90 27.15
C ARG A 388 -8.68 -6.23 26.49
N ILE A 389 -9.69 -7.00 26.16
CA ILE A 389 -9.58 -8.26 25.42
C ILE A 389 -10.24 -8.10 24.06
N ASN A 390 -9.57 -8.58 23.03
CA ASN A 390 -10.03 -8.61 21.64
C ASN A 390 -9.92 -10.04 21.12
N VAL A 391 -10.96 -10.54 20.45
CA VAL A 391 -10.96 -11.84 19.79
C VAL A 391 -11.55 -11.71 18.39
N GLY A 392 -11.04 -12.50 17.46
CA GLY A 392 -11.51 -12.50 16.08
C GLY A 392 -11.45 -13.89 15.46
N GLY A 393 -12.36 -14.15 14.56
CA GLY A 393 -12.41 -15.39 13.77
C GLY A 393 -12.91 -15.14 12.38
N ARG A 394 -12.36 -15.88 11.40
CA ARG A 394 -12.76 -15.88 9.99
C ARG A 394 -12.71 -17.29 9.45
N PHE A 395 -13.76 -17.69 8.75
CA PHE A 395 -13.81 -18.90 7.96
C PHE A 395 -14.02 -18.51 6.50
N GLU A 396 -13.22 -19.08 5.62
CA GLU A 396 -13.22 -18.74 4.19
C GLU A 396 -13.10 -20.00 3.34
N SER A 397 -13.96 -20.13 2.33
CA SER A 397 -13.86 -21.13 1.28
C SER A 397 -13.36 -20.47 0.01
N VAL A 398 -12.25 -20.96 -0.53
CA VAL A 398 -11.59 -20.43 -1.73
C VAL A 398 -11.53 -21.49 -2.81
N SER A 399 -11.86 -21.14 -4.05
CA SER A 399 -11.64 -21.99 -5.20
C SER A 399 -10.88 -21.29 -6.31
N ARG A 400 -10.04 -22.06 -7.01
CA ARG A 400 -9.29 -21.66 -8.21
C ARG A 400 -9.65 -22.65 -9.32
N SER A 401 -10.22 -22.15 -10.40
CA SER A 401 -10.74 -22.94 -11.52
C SER A 401 -10.09 -22.44 -12.81
N PRO A 402 -8.95 -23.01 -13.21
CA PRO A 402 -8.34 -22.70 -14.50
C PRO A 402 -9.20 -23.28 -15.65
N LEU A 403 -9.00 -22.79 -16.87
CA LEU A 403 -9.76 -23.26 -18.03
C LEU A 403 -9.42 -24.71 -18.37
N ASP A 404 -8.14 -25.05 -18.35
CA ASP A 404 -7.58 -26.30 -18.92
C ASP A 404 -6.85 -27.16 -17.88
N ASN A 405 -7.07 -26.95 -16.57
CA ASN A 405 -6.40 -27.68 -15.50
C ASN A 405 -7.36 -28.02 -14.35
N THR A 406 -6.88 -28.80 -13.39
CA THR A 406 -7.70 -29.27 -12.27
C THR A 406 -8.04 -28.13 -11.30
N LYS A 407 -9.33 -27.95 -11.06
CA LYS A 407 -9.84 -27.02 -10.03
C LYS A 407 -9.28 -27.38 -8.65
N ARG A 408 -8.82 -26.37 -7.91
CA ARG A 408 -8.40 -26.49 -6.52
C ARG A 408 -9.35 -25.73 -5.60
N SER A 409 -9.60 -26.30 -4.42
CA SER A 409 -10.45 -25.68 -3.40
C SER A 409 -9.77 -25.79 -2.03
N PHE A 410 -9.90 -24.73 -1.21
CA PHE A 410 -9.29 -24.61 0.10
C PHE A 410 -10.30 -24.09 1.10
N ASN A 411 -10.37 -24.72 2.27
CA ASN A 411 -11.10 -24.20 3.43
C ASN A 411 -10.09 -23.64 4.42
N LEU A 412 -10.23 -22.37 4.77
CA LEU A 412 -9.32 -21.60 5.59
C LEU A 412 -9.99 -21.20 6.89
N GLY A 413 -9.27 -21.34 8.00
CA GLY A 413 -9.67 -20.83 9.31
C GLY A 413 -8.60 -19.90 9.85
N SER A 414 -8.98 -18.67 10.17
CA SER A 414 -8.08 -17.68 10.77
C SER A 414 -8.67 -17.18 12.08
N TYR A 415 -7.85 -17.11 13.12
CA TYR A 415 -8.27 -16.75 14.47
C TYR A 415 -7.25 -15.81 15.10
N SER A 416 -7.73 -14.96 15.98
CA SER A 416 -6.88 -14.05 16.75
C SER A 416 -7.42 -13.86 18.15
N ALA A 417 -6.52 -13.69 19.10
CA ALA A 417 -6.81 -13.24 20.43
C ALA A 417 -5.74 -12.26 20.88
N GLY A 418 -6.17 -11.20 21.58
CA GLY A 418 -5.27 -10.20 22.11
C GLY A 418 -5.73 -9.65 23.43
N ALA A 419 -4.79 -9.18 24.22
CA ALA A 419 -5.01 -8.52 25.50
C ALA A 419 -4.13 -7.26 25.59
N LEU A 420 -4.74 -6.16 26.01
CA LEU A 420 -4.06 -4.90 26.30
C LEU A 420 -4.31 -4.50 27.74
N TRP A 421 -3.25 -4.46 28.52
CA TRP A 421 -3.32 -4.08 29.93
C TRP A 421 -2.77 -2.67 30.13
N SER A 422 -3.65 -1.75 30.54
CA SER A 422 -3.32 -0.36 30.87
C SER A 422 -2.89 -0.26 32.35
N PHE A 423 -1.69 -0.74 32.66
CA PHE A 423 -1.21 -0.92 34.06
C PHE A 423 -0.92 0.39 34.78
N ILE A 424 -0.70 1.48 34.08
CA ILE A 424 -0.57 2.87 34.57
C ILE A 424 -1.23 3.77 33.53
N PRO A 425 -1.88 4.89 33.91
CA PRO A 425 -2.43 5.85 32.96
C PRO A 425 -1.43 6.24 31.87
N GLY A 426 -1.79 6.01 30.60
CA GLY A 426 -0.94 6.28 29.45
C GLY A 426 0.05 5.19 29.08
N TYR A 427 0.22 4.13 29.88
CA TYR A 427 1.10 2.99 29.60
C TYR A 427 0.28 1.72 29.34
N GLY A 428 0.66 0.97 28.33
CA GLY A 428 -0.02 -0.27 27.95
C GLY A 428 0.94 -1.39 27.57
N LEU A 429 0.68 -2.58 28.10
CA LEU A 429 1.31 -3.84 27.68
C LEU A 429 0.31 -4.63 26.85
N GLY A 430 0.65 -4.85 25.59
CA GLY A 430 -0.16 -5.63 24.64
C GLY A 430 0.48 -6.99 24.36
N ALA A 431 -0.35 -8.01 24.23
CA ALA A 431 0.05 -9.31 23.71
C ALA A 431 -1.02 -9.81 22.73
N THR A 432 -0.61 -10.29 21.57
CA THR A 432 -1.52 -10.89 20.58
C THR A 432 -0.98 -12.22 20.08
N ALA A 433 -1.90 -13.14 19.84
CA ALA A 433 -1.60 -14.39 19.16
C ALA A 433 -2.61 -14.58 18.03
N SER A 434 -2.14 -15.01 16.86
CA SER A 434 -3.02 -15.27 15.73
C SER A 434 -2.57 -16.48 14.92
N VAL A 435 -3.56 -17.12 14.31
CA VAL A 435 -3.39 -18.12 13.27
C VAL A 435 -4.07 -17.58 12.02
N ALA A 436 -3.33 -17.44 10.92
CA ALA A 436 -3.86 -16.99 9.65
C ALA A 436 -3.53 -18.01 8.56
N GLN A 437 -4.52 -18.31 7.70
CA GLN A 437 -4.34 -19.23 6.58
C GLN A 437 -4.54 -18.50 5.26
N ARG A 438 -3.73 -18.87 4.25
CA ARG A 438 -3.80 -18.35 2.88
C ARG A 438 -3.86 -19.51 1.87
N ALA A 439 -4.76 -19.42 0.92
CA ALA A 439 -4.74 -20.30 -0.25
C ALA A 439 -3.64 -19.84 -1.23
N PRO A 440 -2.99 -20.74 -1.95
CA PRO A 440 -2.14 -20.39 -3.07
C PRO A 440 -2.90 -19.57 -4.12
N THR A 441 -2.19 -18.70 -4.83
CA THR A 441 -2.73 -17.90 -5.93
C THR A 441 -2.91 -18.74 -7.19
N ALA A 442 -3.54 -18.17 -8.22
CA ALA A 442 -3.67 -18.86 -9.53
C ALA A 442 -2.30 -19.06 -10.18
N GLU A 443 -1.42 -18.08 -10.04
CA GLU A 443 -0.05 -18.10 -10.52
C GLU A 443 0.77 -19.19 -9.83
N GLU A 444 0.81 -19.20 -8.49
CA GLU A 444 1.52 -20.22 -7.73
C GLU A 444 1.08 -21.66 -8.08
N LEU A 445 -0.19 -21.84 -8.49
CA LEU A 445 -0.74 -23.16 -8.84
C LEU A 445 -0.57 -23.55 -10.31
N TYR A 446 -0.62 -22.58 -11.24
CA TYR A 446 -0.89 -22.88 -12.63
C TYR A 446 -0.01 -22.13 -13.63
N SER A 447 0.97 -21.34 -13.20
CA SER A 447 1.92 -20.72 -14.15
C SER A 447 2.60 -21.78 -15.01
N GLY A 448 2.84 -21.44 -16.27
CA GLY A 448 3.49 -22.31 -17.23
C GLY A 448 3.94 -21.50 -18.45
N GLY A 449 4.83 -20.50 -18.26
CA GLY A 449 5.29 -19.66 -19.33
C GLY A 449 6.34 -18.64 -18.93
N PRO A 450 6.91 -17.92 -19.91
CA PRO A 450 7.94 -16.94 -19.68
C PRO A 450 7.42 -15.74 -18.89
N HIS A 451 8.29 -15.18 -18.05
CA HIS A 451 8.08 -13.98 -17.28
C HIS A 451 9.29 -13.06 -17.47
N HIS A 452 9.27 -12.29 -18.55
CA HIS A 452 10.36 -11.47 -19.04
C HIS A 452 10.96 -10.51 -18.01
N PRO A 453 10.16 -9.74 -17.21
CA PRO A 453 10.73 -8.81 -16.22
C PRO A 453 11.58 -9.48 -15.14
N THR A 454 11.47 -10.79 -14.94
CA THR A 454 12.26 -11.57 -13.97
C THR A 454 13.22 -12.55 -14.63
N GLU A 455 13.18 -12.67 -15.97
CA GLU A 455 13.99 -13.59 -16.80
C GLU A 455 13.85 -15.05 -16.38
N THR A 456 12.63 -15.42 -15.93
CA THR A 456 12.32 -16.76 -15.48
C THR A 456 11.19 -17.38 -16.28
N TYR A 457 11.27 -18.68 -16.52
CA TYR A 457 10.12 -19.48 -16.93
C TYR A 457 9.39 -19.95 -15.66
N ASP A 458 8.19 -19.46 -15.43
CA ASP A 458 7.44 -19.73 -14.22
C ASP A 458 6.66 -21.03 -14.30
N ILE A 459 6.86 -21.91 -13.32
CA ILE A 459 6.23 -23.23 -13.24
C ILE A 459 5.43 -23.31 -11.94
N GLY A 460 4.10 -23.35 -12.06
CA GLY A 460 3.17 -23.54 -10.96
C GLY A 460 3.10 -25.00 -10.50
N ASP A 461 2.74 -25.23 -9.23
CA ASP A 461 2.46 -26.57 -8.72
C ASP A 461 1.01 -26.68 -8.24
N PRO A 462 0.15 -27.44 -8.98
CA PRO A 462 -1.23 -27.67 -8.56
C PRO A 462 -1.39 -28.40 -7.23
N ASN A 463 -0.33 -29.00 -6.67
CA ASN A 463 -0.37 -29.74 -5.42
C ASN A 463 -0.05 -28.89 -4.19
N LEU A 464 0.25 -27.61 -4.33
CA LEU A 464 0.52 -26.70 -3.22
C LEU A 464 -0.61 -26.74 -2.19
N LYS A 465 -0.22 -26.68 -0.92
CA LYS A 465 -1.11 -26.66 0.23
C LYS A 465 -1.31 -25.22 0.69
N LYS A 466 -2.36 -24.97 1.47
CA LYS A 466 -2.55 -23.68 2.13
C LYS A 466 -1.38 -23.36 3.07
N GLU A 467 -0.95 -22.11 3.07
CA GLU A 467 -0.03 -21.61 4.09
C GLU A 467 -0.76 -21.44 5.42
N THR A 468 -0.06 -21.66 6.52
CA THR A 468 -0.58 -21.44 7.88
C THR A 468 0.44 -20.66 8.70
N SER A 469 0.17 -19.39 8.91
CA SER A 469 0.95 -18.49 9.74
C SER A 469 0.49 -18.59 11.20
N LYS A 470 1.44 -18.70 12.12
CA LYS A 470 1.24 -18.59 13.58
C LYS A 470 2.08 -17.43 14.07
N ASN A 471 1.43 -16.34 14.42
CA ASN A 471 2.08 -15.11 14.84
C ASN A 471 1.86 -14.82 16.33
N ILE A 472 2.90 -14.35 16.99
CA ILE A 472 2.85 -13.81 18.35
C ILE A 472 3.53 -12.43 18.31
N ASP A 473 2.85 -11.44 18.88
CA ASP A 473 3.34 -10.08 19.06
C ASP A 473 3.25 -9.70 20.55
N ILE A 474 4.28 -9.04 21.06
CA ILE A 474 4.28 -8.40 22.38
C ILE A 474 4.68 -6.95 22.20
N SER A 475 3.85 -6.04 22.69
CA SER A 475 4.06 -4.60 22.58
C SER A 475 4.02 -3.92 23.92
N LEU A 476 4.88 -2.91 24.11
CA LEU A 476 4.87 -2.01 25.24
C LEU A 476 4.81 -0.58 24.71
N GLN A 477 3.90 0.25 25.23
CA GLN A 477 3.66 1.57 24.69
C GLN A 477 3.34 2.60 25.76
N LYS A 478 3.71 3.87 25.49
CA LYS A 478 3.28 5.06 26.20
C LYS A 478 2.67 6.03 25.19
N THR A 479 1.41 6.42 25.39
CA THR A 479 0.64 7.19 24.38
C THR A 479 0.27 8.60 24.86
N THR A 480 0.59 8.96 26.09
CA THR A 480 0.25 10.24 26.70
C THR A 480 1.47 11.13 26.83
N GLU A 481 1.24 12.45 27.03
CA GLU A 481 2.24 13.51 27.20
C GLU A 481 3.10 13.74 25.94
N ALA A 482 4.08 14.63 26.06
CA ALA A 482 4.98 15.01 24.97
C ALA A 482 5.89 13.85 24.52
N PHE A 483 6.36 13.02 25.45
CA PHE A 483 7.15 11.83 25.15
C PHE A 483 6.25 10.60 25.01
N ARG A 484 6.14 10.10 23.78
CA ARG A 484 5.40 8.89 23.44
C ARG A 484 6.36 7.87 22.86
N TRP A 485 6.16 6.61 23.16
CA TRP A 485 6.99 5.55 22.61
C TRP A 485 6.22 4.25 22.50
N LYS A 486 6.68 3.40 21.59
CA LYS A 486 6.26 2.01 21.50
C LYS A 486 7.44 1.12 21.13
N ALA A 487 7.45 -0.07 21.71
CA ALA A 487 8.36 -1.14 21.36
C ALA A 487 7.54 -2.41 21.10
N ASN A 488 7.93 -3.15 20.09
CA ASN A 488 7.24 -4.37 19.71
C ASN A 488 8.26 -5.46 19.34
N VAL A 489 8.00 -6.70 19.75
CA VAL A 489 8.72 -7.88 19.31
C VAL A 489 7.73 -8.87 18.74
N PHE A 490 8.11 -9.55 17.67
CA PHE A 490 7.23 -10.48 17.00
C PHE A 490 7.96 -11.74 16.52
N GLN A 491 7.21 -12.83 16.43
CA GLN A 491 7.59 -14.05 15.75
C GLN A 491 6.42 -14.59 14.95
N ASN A 492 6.67 -14.88 13.68
CA ASN A 492 5.72 -15.50 12.77
C ASN A 492 6.32 -16.80 12.21
N LYS A 493 5.69 -17.93 12.47
CA LYS A 493 6.01 -19.23 11.88
C LYS A 493 5.00 -19.58 10.83
N VAL A 494 5.43 -19.73 9.58
CA VAL A 494 4.56 -20.02 8.43
C VAL A 494 4.84 -21.44 7.95
N LYS A 495 3.88 -22.32 8.15
CA LYS A 495 3.93 -23.68 7.60
C LYS A 495 3.52 -23.67 6.14
N ASN A 496 4.19 -24.47 5.32
CA ASN A 496 4.00 -24.56 3.87
C ASN A 496 4.14 -23.18 3.18
N PHE A 497 5.13 -22.38 3.54
CA PHE A 497 5.42 -21.11 2.91
C PHE A 497 5.77 -21.34 1.43
N VAL A 498 5.05 -20.70 0.51
CA VAL A 498 5.27 -20.81 -0.92
C VAL A 498 6.40 -19.89 -1.35
N TYR A 499 7.36 -20.41 -2.09
CA TYR A 499 8.47 -19.65 -2.67
C TYR A 499 8.83 -20.20 -4.05
N GLY A 500 9.53 -19.40 -4.86
CA GLY A 500 10.11 -19.85 -6.11
C GLY A 500 11.46 -20.53 -5.88
N SER A 501 11.65 -21.73 -6.40
CA SER A 501 12.95 -22.40 -6.46
C SER A 501 13.54 -22.23 -7.85
N LEU A 502 14.77 -21.71 -7.94
CA LEU A 502 15.47 -21.50 -9.19
C LEU A 502 16.29 -22.71 -9.59
N SER A 503 16.26 -23.04 -10.87
CA SER A 503 17.17 -23.98 -11.52
C SER A 503 17.56 -23.43 -12.90
N PRO A 504 18.73 -23.85 -13.47
CA PRO A 504 19.05 -23.49 -14.84
C PRO A 504 17.90 -23.85 -15.77
N ALA A 505 17.60 -22.99 -16.75
CA ALA A 505 16.46 -23.15 -17.64
C ALA A 505 16.52 -24.47 -18.40
N VAL A 506 15.40 -25.19 -18.39
CA VAL A 506 15.13 -26.38 -19.20
C VAL A 506 13.89 -26.15 -20.03
N GLN A 507 12.80 -25.69 -19.41
CA GLN A 507 11.55 -25.36 -20.09
C GLN A 507 11.62 -23.98 -20.74
N GLY A 508 12.26 -23.02 -20.12
CA GLY A 508 12.40 -21.67 -20.64
C GLY A 508 13.48 -21.47 -21.72
N ILE A 509 14.23 -22.51 -22.09
CA ILE A 509 15.31 -22.39 -23.11
C ILE A 509 14.75 -21.87 -24.46
N ALA A 510 13.60 -22.36 -24.87
CA ALA A 510 12.98 -21.98 -26.14
C ALA A 510 12.54 -20.50 -26.15
N ASP A 511 12.24 -19.94 -24.98
CA ASP A 511 11.77 -18.57 -24.77
C ASP A 511 12.90 -17.63 -24.32
N GLY A 512 14.16 -18.09 -24.37
CA GLY A 512 15.33 -17.27 -24.01
C GLY A 512 15.50 -17.00 -22.51
N MET A 513 14.78 -17.73 -21.64
CA MET A 513 14.88 -17.56 -20.18
C MET A 513 16.16 -18.18 -19.62
N GLU A 514 16.77 -17.55 -18.63
CA GLU A 514 17.98 -18.05 -17.99
C GLU A 514 17.68 -19.11 -16.92
N PHE A 515 16.52 -18.99 -16.25
CA PHE A 515 16.11 -19.87 -15.17
C PHE A 515 14.68 -20.37 -15.30
N ASP A 516 14.46 -21.61 -14.86
CA ASP A 516 13.14 -22.11 -14.49
C ASP A 516 12.88 -21.77 -13.02
N ARG A 517 11.76 -21.10 -12.71
CA ARG A 517 11.28 -20.78 -11.38
C ARG A 517 10.09 -21.66 -11.02
N THR A 518 10.31 -22.72 -10.26
CA THR A 518 9.26 -23.63 -9.81
C THR A 518 8.70 -23.18 -8.46
N PHE A 519 7.39 -22.98 -8.38
CA PHE A 519 6.72 -22.70 -7.11
C PHE A 519 6.69 -23.96 -6.24
N THR A 520 7.20 -23.85 -5.02
CA THR A 520 7.30 -24.96 -4.06
C THR A 520 7.07 -24.47 -2.64
N GLN A 521 7.17 -25.36 -1.65
CA GLN A 521 6.87 -25.03 -0.24
C GLN A 521 7.92 -25.53 0.72
N ALA A 522 8.25 -24.70 1.72
CA ALA A 522 8.99 -25.08 2.92
C ALA A 522 8.38 -24.35 4.13
N ASP A 523 8.70 -24.75 5.34
CA ASP A 523 8.32 -23.99 6.53
C ASP A 523 9.25 -22.78 6.69
N ALA A 524 8.71 -21.64 7.10
CA ALA A 524 9.46 -20.40 7.28
C ALA A 524 9.27 -19.82 8.68
N THR A 525 10.30 -19.15 9.18
CA THR A 525 10.25 -18.41 10.44
C THR A 525 10.71 -16.97 10.22
N LEU A 526 9.84 -16.01 10.53
CA LEU A 526 10.16 -14.59 10.55
C LEU A 526 10.10 -14.09 12.00
N ARG A 527 11.09 -13.29 12.41
CA ARG A 527 11.16 -12.67 13.74
C ARG A 527 11.79 -11.31 13.65
N GLY A 528 11.40 -10.41 14.54
CA GLY A 528 11.93 -9.07 14.53
C GLY A 528 11.55 -8.25 15.74
N ALA A 529 12.05 -7.02 15.74
CA ALA A 529 11.77 -6.03 16.74
C ALA A 529 11.59 -4.65 16.06
N GLU A 530 10.71 -3.86 16.62
CA GLU A 530 10.39 -2.50 16.18
C GLU A 530 10.33 -1.60 17.41
N ALA A 531 10.95 -0.43 17.37
CA ALA A 531 10.88 0.55 18.45
C ALA A 531 10.80 1.96 17.87
N GLU A 532 10.00 2.82 18.51
CA GLU A 532 9.85 4.22 18.16
C GLU A 532 9.71 5.06 19.42
N LEU A 533 10.38 6.20 19.45
CA LEU A 533 10.22 7.26 20.43
C LEU A 533 9.89 8.55 19.70
N SER A 534 8.85 9.25 20.10
CA SER A 534 8.51 10.58 19.60
C SER A 534 8.38 11.58 20.75
N TYR A 535 8.79 12.80 20.46
CA TYR A 535 8.64 13.96 21.34
C TYR A 535 7.82 15.02 20.61
N ASN A 536 6.76 15.52 21.24
CA ASN A 536 5.93 16.63 20.77
C ASN A 536 5.48 16.55 19.29
N TYR A 537 5.30 15.34 18.76
CA TYR A 537 5.13 15.10 17.32
C TYR A 537 3.81 15.66 16.76
N TYR A 538 2.81 15.87 17.61
CA TYR A 538 1.47 16.30 17.21
C TYR A 538 1.13 17.73 17.65
N ASP A 539 1.93 18.35 18.52
CA ASP A 539 1.68 19.66 19.10
C ASP A 539 2.60 20.74 18.51
N PRO A 540 2.25 22.03 18.57
CA PRO A 540 3.13 23.10 18.13
C PRO A 540 4.46 23.14 18.89
N GLY A 541 5.53 23.52 18.20
CA GLY A 541 6.88 23.63 18.73
C GLY A 541 7.88 22.70 18.08
N TRP A 542 9.01 22.48 18.74
CA TRP A 542 10.02 21.52 18.31
C TRP A 542 9.54 20.09 18.53
N PHE A 543 9.73 19.24 17.56
CA PHE A 543 9.39 17.83 17.64
C PHE A 543 10.55 16.93 17.21
N GLY A 544 10.54 15.70 17.69
CA GLY A 544 11.51 14.70 17.31
C GLY A 544 10.90 13.30 17.22
N ARG A 545 11.51 12.44 16.41
CA ARG A 545 11.17 11.03 16.28
C ARG A 545 12.44 10.23 16.06
N ILE A 546 12.61 9.15 16.81
CA ILE A 546 13.67 8.15 16.62
C ILE A 546 13.00 6.81 16.47
N PHE A 547 13.46 6.01 15.53
CA PHE A 547 12.98 4.64 15.39
C PHE A 547 14.09 3.67 14.99
N ALA A 548 13.88 2.41 15.28
CA ALA A 548 14.70 1.31 14.78
C ALA A 548 13.82 0.09 14.51
N ASP A 549 14.13 -0.65 13.44
CA ASP A 549 13.51 -1.92 13.12
C ASP A 549 14.52 -2.95 12.60
N THR A 550 14.19 -4.21 12.85
CA THR A 550 14.94 -5.33 12.31
C THR A 550 14.02 -6.51 12.08
N THR A 551 14.22 -7.19 10.97
CA THR A 551 13.50 -8.42 10.61
C THR A 551 14.49 -9.45 10.09
N ARG A 552 14.26 -10.71 10.44
CA ARG A 552 14.99 -11.85 9.90
C ARG A 552 14.01 -12.94 9.50
N GLY A 553 14.08 -13.37 8.24
CA GLY A 553 13.34 -14.49 7.69
C GLY A 553 14.25 -15.65 7.34
N THR A 554 13.84 -16.88 7.63
CA THR A 554 14.54 -18.12 7.28
C THR A 554 13.56 -19.14 6.77
N LEU A 555 13.99 -19.96 5.81
CA LEU A 555 13.36 -21.21 5.39
C LEU A 555 14.00 -22.37 6.13
N ASP A 556 13.22 -23.29 6.65
CA ASP A 556 13.71 -24.43 7.40
C ASP A 556 14.58 -25.33 6.49
N ASN A 557 15.81 -25.60 6.92
CA ASN A 557 16.84 -26.37 6.21
C ASN A 557 17.34 -25.77 4.89
N LEU A 558 16.87 -24.57 4.48
CA LEU A 558 17.25 -23.93 3.21
C LEU A 558 17.99 -22.60 3.43
N GLY A 559 18.03 -22.06 4.66
CA GLY A 559 18.77 -20.85 4.98
C GLY A 559 17.90 -19.59 5.03
N ASN A 560 18.41 -18.46 4.54
CA ASN A 560 17.70 -17.21 4.61
C ASN A 560 16.58 -17.12 3.55
N LEU A 561 15.49 -16.42 3.88
CA LEU A 561 14.51 -15.96 2.89
C LEU A 561 15.15 -14.92 1.97
N PRO A 562 14.82 -14.90 0.67
CA PRO A 562 15.32 -13.88 -0.25
C PRO A 562 14.72 -12.52 0.03
N LEU A 563 15.38 -11.47 -0.47
CA LEU A 563 14.91 -10.09 -0.53
C LEU A 563 14.41 -9.55 0.82
N GLN A 564 15.10 -9.91 1.90
CA GLN A 564 14.73 -9.48 3.24
C GLN A 564 15.22 -8.06 3.56
N PRO A 565 14.45 -7.26 4.33
CA PRO A 565 14.90 -5.95 4.76
C PRO A 565 16.09 -6.02 5.71
N THR A 566 16.95 -5.01 5.64
CA THR A 566 18.05 -4.83 6.60
C THR A 566 17.55 -4.23 7.92
N THR A 567 18.41 -4.21 8.94
CA THR A 567 18.18 -3.40 10.13
C THR A 567 18.25 -1.91 9.76
N ARG A 568 17.26 -1.13 10.22
CA ARG A 568 17.20 0.30 9.93
C ARG A 568 17.09 1.12 11.21
N LYS A 569 17.62 2.34 11.16
CA LYS A 569 17.58 3.34 12.23
C LYS A 569 17.21 4.68 11.62
N GLY A 570 16.21 5.32 12.18
CA GLY A 570 15.74 6.60 11.68
C GLY A 570 15.70 7.67 12.77
N LEU A 571 16.03 8.89 12.40
CA LEU A 571 15.92 10.09 13.23
C LEU A 571 15.20 11.16 12.42
N SER A 572 14.21 11.80 13.00
CA SER A 572 13.60 13.00 12.45
C SER A 572 13.54 14.06 13.51
N PHE A 573 13.83 15.31 13.13
CA PHE A 573 13.76 16.48 13.98
C PHE A 573 13.16 17.64 13.20
N GLY A 574 12.32 18.45 13.83
CA GLY A 574 11.67 19.55 13.14
C GLY A 574 10.98 20.54 14.06
N TYR A 575 10.39 21.53 13.43
CA TYR A 575 9.59 22.56 14.09
C TYR A 575 8.24 22.70 13.39
N GLN A 576 7.18 22.88 14.13
CA GLN A 576 5.85 23.13 13.57
C GLN A 576 5.08 24.16 14.42
N ASP A 577 4.35 25.01 13.73
CA ASP A 577 3.36 25.92 14.30
C ASP A 577 2.18 26.09 13.34
N ALA A 578 1.37 27.13 13.53
CA ALA A 578 0.21 27.39 12.66
C ALA A 578 0.59 27.71 11.20
N GLN A 579 1.78 28.22 10.95
CA GLN A 579 2.25 28.65 9.63
C GLN A 579 3.39 27.82 9.07
N TRP A 580 4.28 27.33 9.92
CA TRP A 580 5.48 26.62 9.51
C TRP A 580 5.48 25.17 9.93
N ARG A 581 5.90 24.31 9.05
CA ARG A 581 6.30 22.95 9.39
C ARG A 581 7.56 22.58 8.62
N SER A 582 8.65 22.37 9.35
CA SER A 582 9.93 21.96 8.78
C SER A 582 10.41 20.68 9.45
N SER A 583 11.13 19.84 8.71
CA SER A 583 11.77 18.65 9.26
C SER A 583 13.04 18.30 8.53
N LEU A 584 13.96 17.69 9.23
CA LEU A 584 15.14 16.98 8.74
C LEU A 584 15.04 15.53 9.21
N SER A 585 15.22 14.60 8.31
CA SER A 585 15.14 13.15 8.60
C SER A 585 16.39 12.46 8.08
N VAL A 586 16.90 11.54 8.88
CA VAL A 586 18.04 10.67 8.55
C VAL A 586 17.57 9.23 8.69
N LEU A 587 17.75 8.43 7.65
CA LEU A 587 17.50 6.99 7.64
C LEU A 587 18.80 6.27 7.31
N HIS A 588 19.30 5.47 8.25
CA HIS A 588 20.42 4.57 8.02
C HIS A 588 19.93 3.13 7.91
N ALA A 589 20.35 2.44 6.86
CA ALA A 589 20.11 1.01 6.64
C ALA A 589 21.45 0.28 6.68
N ASP A 590 21.52 -0.76 7.50
CA ASP A 590 22.74 -1.57 7.65
C ASP A 590 22.99 -2.38 6.36
N ARG A 591 24.25 -2.78 6.13
CA ARG A 591 24.63 -3.67 5.04
C ARG A 591 23.84 -4.99 5.09
N HIS A 592 23.35 -5.47 3.95
CA HIS A 592 22.69 -6.76 3.83
C HIS A 592 23.67 -7.83 3.33
N THR A 593 23.89 -8.85 4.16
CA THR A 593 24.78 -9.97 3.84
C THR A 593 24.12 -11.34 4.05
N ARG A 594 22.88 -11.34 4.56
CA ARG A 594 22.10 -12.56 4.80
C ARG A 594 21.29 -12.94 3.56
N ILE A 595 21.98 -13.21 2.47
CA ILE A 595 21.39 -13.59 1.20
C ILE A 595 20.84 -15.03 1.24
N ALA A 596 19.87 -15.31 0.38
CA ALA A 596 19.33 -16.64 0.17
C ALA A 596 20.34 -17.54 -0.56
N SER A 597 20.07 -18.85 -0.61
CA SER A 597 20.84 -19.77 -1.44
C SER A 597 20.53 -19.52 -2.94
N THR A 598 21.50 -19.80 -3.80
CA THR A 598 21.36 -19.65 -5.26
C THR A 598 20.27 -20.53 -5.87
N SER A 599 19.87 -21.62 -5.20
CA SER A 599 18.72 -22.44 -5.59
C SER A 599 17.36 -21.79 -5.32
N ILE A 600 17.33 -20.60 -4.67
CA ILE A 600 16.12 -19.86 -4.34
C ILE A 600 16.14 -18.49 -5.02
N SER A 601 17.30 -17.83 -5.06
CA SER A 601 17.45 -16.49 -5.61
C SER A 601 18.90 -16.23 -5.99
N GLU A 602 19.14 -15.52 -7.07
CA GLU A 602 20.46 -14.98 -7.42
C GLU A 602 20.78 -13.68 -6.65
N GLU A 603 20.35 -13.61 -5.43
CA GLU A 603 20.48 -12.44 -4.59
C GLU A 603 21.95 -12.13 -4.27
N THR A 604 22.34 -10.86 -4.39
CA THR A 604 23.66 -10.36 -4.00
C THR A 604 23.60 -9.54 -2.72
N PRO A 605 24.71 -9.38 -1.96
CA PRO A 605 24.76 -8.47 -0.83
C PRO A 605 24.57 -7.00 -1.25
N THR A 606 23.96 -6.18 -0.39
CA THR A 606 23.87 -4.73 -0.60
C THR A 606 24.69 -3.96 0.44
N SER A 607 25.26 -2.82 0.03
CA SER A 607 25.98 -1.91 0.93
C SER A 607 25.03 -1.24 1.93
N ALA A 608 25.56 -0.79 3.05
CA ALA A 608 24.85 0.13 3.93
C ALA A 608 24.69 1.47 3.24
N TYR A 609 23.60 2.20 3.56
CA TYR A 609 23.39 3.55 3.06
C TYR A 609 22.81 4.49 4.12
N THR A 610 22.98 5.79 3.91
CA THR A 610 22.37 6.83 4.75
C THR A 610 21.63 7.83 3.88
N ARG A 611 20.30 7.86 3.97
CA ARG A 611 19.46 8.83 3.28
C ARG A 611 19.13 10.00 4.21
N VAL A 612 19.34 11.20 3.73
CA VAL A 612 18.96 12.44 4.42
C VAL A 612 17.90 13.16 3.60
N ASP A 613 16.76 13.41 4.23
CA ASP A 613 15.62 14.09 3.62
C ASP A 613 15.27 15.34 4.45
N ALA A 614 14.79 16.40 3.79
CA ALA A 614 14.32 17.60 4.47
C ALA A 614 12.99 18.08 3.89
N SER A 615 12.20 18.76 4.69
CA SER A 615 10.96 19.39 4.23
C SER A 615 10.75 20.75 4.89
N ILE A 616 10.17 21.68 4.12
CA ILE A 616 9.71 22.98 4.60
C ILE A 616 8.34 23.22 3.98
N ASN A 617 7.35 23.50 4.83
CA ASN A 617 6.02 23.90 4.42
C ASN A 617 5.68 25.24 5.10
N TYR A 618 5.17 26.19 4.33
CA TYR A 618 4.70 27.50 4.81
C TYR A 618 3.24 27.68 4.43
N VAL A 619 2.38 27.85 5.41
CA VAL A 619 0.94 28.05 5.25
C VAL A 619 0.61 29.52 5.33
N GLN A 620 -0.01 30.02 4.27
CA GLN A 620 -0.51 31.39 4.19
C GLN A 620 -2.03 31.33 4.08
N ARG A 621 -2.73 32.01 4.99
CA ARG A 621 -4.19 31.98 5.06
C ARG A 621 -4.80 33.20 4.39
N TYR A 622 -5.75 32.95 3.49
CA TYR A 622 -6.55 33.97 2.80
C TYR A 622 -8.04 33.68 3.05
N GLY A 623 -8.61 34.34 4.06
CA GLY A 623 -10.00 34.07 4.48
C GLY A 623 -10.17 32.60 4.91
N THR A 624 -10.99 31.85 4.19
CA THR A 624 -11.21 30.40 4.42
C THR A 624 -10.24 29.50 3.67
N THR A 625 -9.37 30.06 2.82
CA THR A 625 -8.44 29.30 1.97
C THR A 625 -7.05 29.28 2.60
N ASP A 626 -6.51 28.11 2.82
CA ASP A 626 -5.12 27.90 3.19
C ASP A 626 -4.29 27.60 1.93
N VAL A 627 -3.23 28.37 1.73
CA VAL A 627 -2.26 28.18 0.65
C VAL A 627 -0.94 27.72 1.27
N THR A 628 -0.50 26.53 0.95
CA THR A 628 0.73 25.93 1.45
C THR A 628 1.79 25.90 0.37
N TRP A 629 2.86 26.64 0.56
CA TRP A 629 4.09 26.53 -0.23
C TRP A 629 4.96 25.45 0.39
N PHE A 630 5.51 24.55 -0.42
CA PHE A 630 6.39 23.52 0.09
C PHE A 630 7.65 23.30 -0.76
N LEU A 631 8.72 22.94 -0.05
CA LEU A 631 9.97 22.45 -0.61
C LEU A 631 10.31 21.15 0.12
N LEU A 632 10.45 20.07 -0.63
CA LEU A 632 10.92 18.79 -0.14
C LEU A 632 12.27 18.50 -0.79
N ALA A 633 13.20 18.00 -0.01
CA ALA A 633 14.50 17.54 -0.50
C ALA A 633 14.67 16.08 -0.09
N ARG A 634 14.92 15.20 -1.05
CA ARG A 634 15.12 13.77 -0.84
C ARG A 634 16.54 13.38 -1.25
N ASN A 635 17.11 12.45 -0.50
CA ASN A 635 18.49 11.97 -0.74
C ASN A 635 19.49 13.13 -0.90
N LEU A 636 19.51 14.05 0.08
CA LEU A 636 20.35 15.26 0.05
C LEU A 636 21.83 14.96 -0.13
N LEU A 637 22.29 13.81 0.37
CA LEU A 637 23.70 13.38 0.24
C LEU A 637 24.02 12.86 -1.16
N ASN A 638 23.01 12.65 -2.00
CA ASN A 638 23.15 12.01 -3.32
C ASN A 638 23.79 10.62 -3.21
N GLU A 639 23.41 9.87 -2.17
CA GLU A 639 23.88 8.53 -1.89
C GLU A 639 23.35 7.54 -2.93
N GLU A 640 24.18 6.61 -3.37
CA GLU A 640 23.73 5.47 -4.17
C GLU A 640 23.03 4.47 -3.24
N ILE A 641 21.73 4.28 -3.45
CA ILE A 641 20.88 3.44 -2.60
C ILE A 641 20.37 2.27 -3.42
N ARG A 642 20.66 1.05 -2.97
CA ARG A 642 20.15 -0.20 -3.51
C ARG A 642 19.43 -0.96 -2.40
N LEU A 643 18.12 -1.13 -2.56
CA LEU A 643 17.31 -1.76 -1.54
C LEU A 643 17.51 -3.28 -1.57
N SER A 644 17.88 -3.88 -0.44
CA SER A 644 18.02 -5.34 -0.32
C SER A 644 16.73 -6.11 -0.65
N THR A 645 15.60 -5.43 -0.62
CA THR A 645 14.27 -5.96 -0.90
C THR A 645 13.86 -5.85 -2.38
N SER A 646 14.70 -5.23 -3.23
CA SER A 646 14.44 -5.15 -4.67
C SER A 646 15.06 -6.33 -5.42
N LEU A 647 14.29 -6.93 -6.32
CA LEU A 647 14.78 -7.97 -7.22
C LEU A 647 15.81 -7.38 -8.19
N LEU A 648 15.57 -6.15 -8.66
CA LEU A 648 16.45 -5.44 -9.61
C LEU A 648 17.51 -4.56 -8.93
N LYS A 649 17.85 -4.79 -7.65
CA LYS A 649 18.80 -3.95 -6.90
C LYS A 649 20.16 -3.78 -7.55
N ASP A 650 20.61 -4.78 -8.31
CA ASP A 650 21.93 -4.74 -8.96
C ASP A 650 21.92 -3.94 -10.27
N TYR A 651 20.73 -3.59 -10.78
CA TYR A 651 20.50 -2.89 -12.04
C TYR A 651 19.76 -1.56 -11.88
N VAL A 652 18.98 -1.40 -10.81
CA VAL A 652 18.08 -0.26 -10.60
C VAL A 652 18.35 0.37 -9.23
N PRO A 653 19.30 1.32 -9.14
CA PRO A 653 19.50 2.11 -7.92
C PRO A 653 18.32 3.09 -7.74
N GLN A 654 18.10 3.52 -6.50
CA GLN A 654 17.14 4.56 -6.15
C GLN A 654 17.49 5.90 -6.81
N PRO A 655 16.49 6.79 -7.01
CA PRO A 655 16.75 8.13 -7.49
C PRO A 655 17.80 8.88 -6.64
N GLY A 656 18.68 9.61 -7.30
CA GLY A 656 19.64 10.50 -6.68
C GLY A 656 18.96 11.68 -5.96
N ARG A 657 19.74 12.73 -5.65
CA ARG A 657 19.23 13.94 -4.99
C ARG A 657 18.07 14.56 -5.76
N ASN A 658 16.97 14.81 -5.03
CA ASN A 658 15.75 15.37 -5.58
C ASN A 658 15.25 16.56 -4.76
N PHE A 659 14.90 17.66 -5.45
CA PHE A 659 14.15 18.77 -4.88
C PHE A 659 12.74 18.78 -5.49
N ILE A 660 11.71 18.78 -4.63
CA ILE A 660 10.33 18.86 -5.05
C ILE A 660 9.77 20.18 -4.51
N VAL A 661 9.35 21.05 -5.40
CA VAL A 661 8.70 22.33 -5.05
C VAL A 661 7.24 22.29 -5.45
N GLY A 662 6.40 22.94 -4.68
CA GLY A 662 4.99 22.98 -5.04
C GLY A 662 4.15 23.92 -4.21
N LEU A 663 2.90 23.98 -4.62
CA LEU A 663 1.84 24.78 -4.04
C LEU A 663 0.61 23.89 -3.81
N ARG A 664 0.02 24.00 -2.63
CA ARG A 664 -1.24 23.34 -2.29
C ARG A 664 -2.22 24.35 -1.75
N THR A 665 -3.47 24.27 -2.19
CA THR A 665 -4.57 25.11 -1.70
C THR A 665 -5.64 24.25 -1.07
N ARG A 666 -6.18 24.69 0.08
CA ARG A 666 -7.39 24.12 0.71
C ARG A 666 -8.43 25.22 0.87
N PHE A 667 -9.67 24.94 0.51
CA PHE A 667 -10.77 25.90 0.57
C PHE A 667 -12.07 25.27 1.09
#